data_a96a3b2dd2b28bdf3b604a2bc04546ab
#
_entry.id   a96a3b2dd2b28bdf3b604a2bc04546ab
#
_cell.length_a   1.000
_cell.length_b   1.000
_cell.length_c   1.000
_cell.angle_alpha   90.00
_cell.angle_beta   90.00
_cell.angle_gamma   90.00
#
_symmetry.space_group_name_H-M   'P 1'
#
loop_
_entity.id
_entity.type
_entity.pdbx_description
1 polymer ?
#
loop_
_entity_poly.entity_id
_entity_poly.type
_entity_poly.pdbx_seq_one_letter_code
_entity_poly.pdbx_strand_id
1 'polypeptide(L)'
;VKLRSALLVLLLASSLLSCGGESPTGKVIFLGIDGLDPLAIDLLMSEGKLPNFARLRQDGAYGRLISQKPILSPIIWTTIATGKTPGQHGIGHFVAVDPQTGENLPVTSDLRRVEALWNIAANAGRQPVVVGWWATWPPEVLDGFIVSDHTSYHFLFEEGFTGATAQQETTHPPELAAEIAPLLRRPTDLTYEEVSPFVDVTPELFAQPFDLSDDLGHFKWALATAKSYRDIGLELWRREKPDLEMVYIEGVDSTSHLFGHLFRVEGLAGELAVQQEKFGQTVEQMYLFADELVGQYLDAMDKDTTLVIASDHGFRLGELHDDPSRVRDMRRVSERFHRIEGIVYLYGRGVKRHSRLDKPVLVDVAPTILTLLGLPAAEDMPGRVLTEALEKLEVPDRIASYETGERGEQQGAARDTEVDQAVIERLEALGYLGGVQSSEGERNLAAIAFEEGRLEDAAEIYNRLIEDEPEEAGLYTSLAGAYGAMGNYEGALAQLEMALKLEPLNVEAYHNRAVIHERQGQPDLAIADYSTALRYAPDYEPSRAALLRLTGSASANAPQGQAEQQAGFLAEKASLAARRGDYDTALTLLERAEGIAPLYSLVHQYRSNVAYLMGDRAAAIAALERALEIEPDNALFQENLKRLKEAPIDR
;
A
#
# COMPACT_ATOMS: atom_id res chain seq x y z
N VAL A 1 12.21 -73.19 -7.83
CA VAL A 1 11.06 -72.25 -7.84
C VAL A 1 11.32 -71.03 -6.94
N LYS A 2 12.46 -70.92 -6.21
CA LYS A 2 12.76 -69.76 -5.30
C LYS A 2 13.79 -68.76 -5.85
N LEU A 3 14.25 -68.87 -7.10
CA LEU A 3 15.27 -67.96 -7.67
C LEU A 3 14.73 -66.98 -8.71
N ARG A 4 13.43 -67.01 -9.08
CA ARG A 4 12.84 -66.11 -10.07
C ARG A 4 12.08 -64.92 -9.49
N SER A 5 11.80 -64.90 -8.16
CA SER A 5 11.10 -63.81 -7.51
C SER A 5 12.01 -62.70 -6.96
N ALA A 6 13.33 -62.96 -6.87
CA ALA A 6 14.29 -61.94 -6.36
C ALA A 6 14.80 -60.99 -7.46
N LEU A 7 14.66 -61.35 -8.75
CA LEU A 7 15.13 -60.52 -9.88
C LEU A 7 14.07 -59.49 -10.34
N LEU A 8 12.80 -59.67 -9.99
CA LEU A 8 11.71 -58.75 -10.37
C LEU A 8 11.53 -57.60 -9.38
N VAL A 9 12.05 -57.72 -8.15
CA VAL A 9 12.02 -56.65 -7.14
C VAL A 9 13.21 -55.69 -7.29
N LEU A 10 14.33 -56.14 -7.89
CA LEU A 10 15.49 -55.28 -8.16
C LEU A 10 15.37 -54.44 -9.45
N LEU A 11 14.45 -54.78 -10.36
CA LEU A 11 14.20 -54.03 -11.58
C LEU A 11 13.12 -52.95 -11.46
N LEU A 12 12.37 -52.95 -10.34
CA LEU A 12 11.40 -51.87 -9.97
C LEU A 12 12.01 -50.81 -9.07
N ALA A 13 13.21 -51.03 -8.51
CA ALA A 13 13.93 -50.08 -7.68
C ALA A 13 14.93 -49.21 -8.47
N SER A 14 15.16 -49.49 -9.76
CA SER A 14 16.13 -48.76 -10.60
C SER A 14 15.48 -47.82 -11.63
N SER A 15 14.15 -47.65 -11.61
CA SER A 15 13.45 -46.72 -12.48
C SER A 15 12.98 -45.41 -11.78
N LEU A 16 13.45 -45.19 -10.52
CA LEU A 16 13.19 -43.93 -9.78
C LEU A 16 14.42 -43.03 -9.64
N LEU A 17 15.45 -43.23 -10.43
CA LEU A 17 16.63 -42.38 -10.46
C LEU A 17 16.89 -41.94 -11.90
N SER A 18 16.13 -41.00 -12.39
CA SER A 18 16.55 -39.99 -13.36
C SER A 18 15.40 -39.13 -13.82
N CYS A 19 15.16 -38.07 -13.11
CA CYS A 19 14.82 -36.79 -13.69
C CYS A 19 15.41 -35.77 -12.74
N GLY A 20 16.50 -35.14 -13.14
CA GLY A 20 17.05 -33.97 -12.45
C GLY A 20 16.13 -32.78 -12.63
N GLY A 21 14.91 -32.86 -12.09
CA GLY A 21 14.08 -31.73 -11.81
C GLY A 21 14.58 -31.15 -10.48
N GLU A 22 14.87 -29.89 -10.46
CA GLU A 22 15.07 -29.16 -9.20
C GLU A 22 13.92 -29.50 -8.26
N SER A 23 14.24 -29.72 -6.98
CA SER A 23 13.23 -29.96 -5.93
C SER A 23 12.12 -28.91 -6.05
N PRO A 24 10.83 -29.27 -6.09
CA PRO A 24 9.76 -28.30 -6.31
C PRO A 24 9.62 -27.27 -5.17
N THR A 25 10.44 -27.36 -4.16
CA THR A 25 10.31 -26.62 -2.91
C THR A 25 11.36 -25.50 -2.82
N GLY A 26 10.96 -24.27 -3.16
CA GLY A 26 11.74 -23.06 -2.91
C GLY A 26 11.52 -22.51 -1.51
N LYS A 27 12.42 -21.62 -1.09
CA LYS A 27 12.27 -20.77 0.07
C LYS A 27 11.76 -19.41 -0.36
N VAL A 28 10.98 -18.75 0.48
CA VAL A 28 10.46 -17.40 0.21
C VAL A 28 10.79 -16.48 1.37
N ILE A 29 11.40 -15.35 1.04
CA ILE A 29 11.45 -14.17 1.90
C ILE A 29 10.37 -13.20 1.41
N PHE A 30 9.48 -12.80 2.29
CA PHE A 30 8.44 -11.83 1.98
C PHE A 30 8.59 -10.58 2.85
N LEU A 31 8.99 -9.47 2.26
CA LEU A 31 9.10 -8.17 2.91
C LEU A 31 7.85 -7.35 2.60
N GLY A 32 7.04 -7.10 3.62
CA GLY A 32 5.97 -6.13 3.59
C GLY A 32 6.52 -4.78 4.04
N ILE A 33 6.66 -3.82 3.12
CA ILE A 33 7.15 -2.48 3.44
C ILE A 33 6.01 -1.49 3.17
N ASP A 34 5.44 -0.96 4.24
CA ASP A 34 4.26 -0.12 4.20
C ASP A 34 4.54 1.25 3.55
N GLY A 35 3.61 1.74 2.72
CA GLY A 35 3.62 3.11 2.21
C GLY A 35 4.67 3.44 1.14
N LEU A 36 5.29 2.45 0.46
CA LEU A 36 6.24 2.71 -0.62
C LEU A 36 5.54 3.24 -1.88
N ASP A 37 5.67 4.53 -2.12
CA ASP A 37 5.10 5.18 -3.30
C ASP A 37 5.89 4.84 -4.58
N PRO A 38 5.22 4.34 -5.64
CA PRO A 38 5.90 3.96 -6.88
C PRO A 38 6.58 5.14 -7.59
N LEU A 39 6.05 6.36 -7.47
CA LEU A 39 6.66 7.53 -8.12
C LEU A 39 7.90 8.01 -7.36
N ALA A 40 7.87 7.95 -6.03
CA ALA A 40 9.06 8.25 -5.22
C ALA A 40 10.18 7.25 -5.48
N ILE A 41 9.85 5.94 -5.57
CA ILE A 41 10.83 4.92 -5.95
C ILE A 41 11.40 5.20 -7.34
N ASP A 42 10.55 5.49 -8.33
CA ASP A 42 10.97 5.80 -9.69
C ASP A 42 11.92 7.01 -9.72
N LEU A 43 11.57 8.08 -8.99
CA LEU A 43 12.40 9.27 -8.85
C LEU A 43 13.76 8.95 -8.24
N LEU A 44 13.77 8.33 -7.06
CA LEU A 44 15.01 8.07 -6.31
C LEU A 44 15.91 7.05 -7.01
N MET A 45 15.35 6.05 -7.71
CA MET A 45 16.12 5.17 -8.59
C MET A 45 16.74 5.96 -9.75
N SER A 46 15.99 6.90 -10.33
CA SER A 46 16.48 7.74 -11.42
C SER A 46 17.67 8.60 -11.00
N GLU A 47 17.73 8.96 -9.74
CA GLU A 47 18.87 9.69 -9.12
C GLU A 47 20.02 8.75 -8.68
N GLY A 48 19.87 7.44 -8.87
CA GLY A 48 20.85 6.43 -8.45
C GLY A 48 20.89 6.18 -6.95
N LYS A 49 19.88 6.61 -6.20
CA LYS A 49 19.81 6.52 -4.74
C LYS A 49 19.28 5.20 -4.21
N LEU A 50 18.55 4.43 -5.04
CA LEU A 50 17.99 3.13 -4.67
C LEU A 50 18.58 2.01 -5.56
N PRO A 51 19.85 1.65 -5.39
CA PRO A 51 20.54 0.69 -6.24
C PRO A 51 19.97 -0.73 -6.13
N ASN A 52 19.46 -1.13 -4.94
CA ASN A 52 18.90 -2.45 -4.71
C ASN A 52 17.51 -2.60 -5.36
N PHE A 53 16.62 -1.61 -5.25
CA PHE A 53 15.37 -1.57 -6.01
C PHE A 53 15.62 -1.54 -7.53
N ALA A 54 16.63 -0.80 -7.98
CA ALA A 54 17.03 -0.79 -9.39
C ALA A 54 17.48 -2.19 -9.86
N ARG A 55 18.26 -2.92 -9.03
CA ARG A 55 18.64 -4.32 -9.29
C ARG A 55 17.42 -5.24 -9.37
N LEU A 56 16.48 -5.12 -8.44
CA LEU A 56 15.24 -5.90 -8.45
C LEU A 56 14.44 -5.64 -9.72
N ARG A 57 14.32 -4.39 -10.14
CA ARG A 57 13.60 -4.01 -11.37
C ARG A 57 14.29 -4.54 -12.62
N GLN A 58 15.61 -4.50 -12.63
CA GLN A 58 16.39 -4.99 -13.77
C GLN A 58 16.42 -6.51 -13.85
N ASP A 59 16.57 -7.22 -12.74
CA ASP A 59 16.86 -8.66 -12.75
C ASP A 59 15.70 -9.52 -12.24
N GLY A 60 14.54 -8.92 -11.91
CA GLY A 60 13.36 -9.60 -11.41
C GLY A 60 12.09 -9.27 -12.20
N ALA A 61 10.95 -9.44 -11.54
CA ALA A 61 9.62 -9.05 -12.00
C ALA A 61 9.09 -7.90 -11.13
N TYR A 62 8.35 -6.97 -11.73
CA TYR A 62 7.86 -5.76 -11.08
C TYR A 62 6.46 -5.39 -11.56
N GLY A 63 5.64 -4.88 -10.64
CA GLY A 63 4.33 -4.29 -10.93
C GLY A 63 3.93 -3.24 -9.91
N ARG A 64 2.97 -2.39 -10.30
CA ARG A 64 2.23 -1.55 -9.37
C ARG A 64 1.11 -2.38 -8.78
N LEU A 65 1.15 -2.60 -7.48
CA LEU A 65 0.17 -3.38 -6.74
C LEU A 65 -1.05 -2.51 -6.45
N ILE A 66 -2.20 -2.91 -6.96
CA ILE A 66 -3.45 -2.16 -6.74
C ILE A 66 -4.03 -2.54 -5.39
N SER A 67 -4.20 -1.56 -4.53
CA SER A 67 -4.82 -1.70 -3.21
C SER A 67 -6.35 -1.74 -3.29
N GLN A 68 -6.97 -1.93 -2.15
CA GLN A 68 -8.43 -1.90 -1.97
C GLN A 68 -8.82 -0.81 -0.97
N LYS A 69 -10.08 -0.38 -1.00
CA LYS A 69 -10.63 0.51 0.03
C LYS A 69 -11.40 -0.31 1.07
N PRO A 70 -11.37 0.05 2.35
CA PRO A 70 -10.58 1.15 2.93
C PRO A 70 -9.09 0.82 2.98
N ILE A 71 -8.23 1.82 2.79
CA ILE A 71 -6.77 1.68 2.85
C ILE A 71 -6.35 1.75 4.32
N LEU A 72 -6.45 0.65 5.04
CA LEU A 72 -6.07 0.51 6.45
C LEU A 72 -5.15 -0.70 6.61
N SER A 73 -3.98 -0.51 7.18
CA SER A 73 -2.93 -1.52 7.27
C SER A 73 -3.39 -2.87 7.84
N PRO A 74 -4.19 -2.97 8.94
CA PRO A 74 -4.64 -4.27 9.43
C PRO A 74 -5.49 -5.04 8.42
N ILE A 75 -6.36 -4.34 7.67
CA ILE A 75 -7.23 -4.95 6.65
C ILE A 75 -6.37 -5.45 5.49
N ILE A 76 -5.52 -4.56 4.97
CA ILE A 76 -4.76 -4.82 3.74
C ILE A 76 -3.70 -5.88 3.97
N TRP A 77 -2.93 -5.79 5.05
CA TRP A 77 -1.89 -6.77 5.36
C TRP A 77 -2.46 -8.14 5.74
N THR A 78 -3.68 -8.20 6.29
CA THR A 78 -4.39 -9.47 6.46
C THR A 78 -4.89 -10.01 5.12
N THR A 79 -5.40 -9.16 4.22
CA THR A 79 -5.75 -9.54 2.84
C THR A 79 -4.55 -10.14 2.11
N ILE A 80 -3.38 -9.49 2.17
CA ILE A 80 -2.13 -9.96 1.56
C ILE A 80 -1.69 -11.30 2.16
N ALA A 81 -1.74 -11.44 3.49
CA ALA A 81 -1.29 -12.64 4.17
C ALA A 81 -2.21 -13.87 3.99
N THR A 82 -3.49 -13.63 3.69
CA THR A 82 -4.48 -14.71 3.58
C THR A 82 -4.90 -14.99 2.14
N GLY A 83 -4.74 -14.02 1.23
CA GLY A 83 -5.32 -14.06 -0.13
C GLY A 83 -6.85 -14.02 -0.13
N LYS A 84 -7.46 -13.55 0.96
CA LYS A 84 -8.90 -13.48 1.16
C LYS A 84 -9.36 -12.02 1.28
N THR A 85 -10.64 -11.78 0.98
CA THR A 85 -11.26 -10.46 1.14
C THR A 85 -11.52 -10.15 2.63
N PRO A 86 -11.73 -8.86 3.00
CA PRO A 86 -12.04 -8.46 4.37
C PRO A 86 -13.23 -9.21 4.98
N GLY A 87 -14.29 -9.45 4.21
CA GLY A 87 -15.44 -10.23 4.66
C GLY A 87 -15.12 -11.69 4.93
N GLN A 88 -14.19 -12.28 4.18
CA GLN A 88 -13.72 -13.64 4.41
C GLN A 88 -12.81 -13.73 5.63
N HIS A 89 -11.80 -12.85 5.74
CA HIS A 89 -10.83 -12.93 6.85
C HIS A 89 -11.30 -12.26 8.14
N GLY A 90 -12.33 -11.43 8.12
CA GLY A 90 -13.00 -10.89 9.29
C GLY A 90 -12.34 -9.69 9.97
N ILE A 91 -11.21 -9.19 9.46
CA ILE A 91 -10.54 -8.00 9.97
C ILE A 91 -11.04 -6.79 9.19
N GLY A 92 -11.70 -5.85 9.88
CA GLY A 92 -12.35 -4.69 9.26
C GLY A 92 -11.85 -3.32 9.73
N HIS A 93 -10.99 -3.27 10.75
CA HIS A 93 -10.48 -2.02 11.32
C HIS A 93 -9.23 -2.30 12.18
N PHE A 94 -8.59 -1.25 12.75
CA PHE A 94 -7.55 -1.37 13.78
C PHE A 94 -8.09 -1.93 15.09
N VAL A 95 -9.38 -1.77 15.34
CA VAL A 95 -10.07 -2.23 16.55
C VAL A 95 -11.31 -3.04 16.19
N ALA A 96 -11.74 -3.88 17.11
CA ALA A 96 -13.02 -4.57 17.10
C ALA A 96 -13.84 -4.16 18.31
N VAL A 97 -15.17 -4.15 18.20
CA VAL A 97 -16.06 -3.88 19.35
C VAL A 97 -16.29 -5.19 20.09
N ASP A 98 -16.01 -5.21 21.38
CA ASP A 98 -16.43 -6.31 22.24
C ASP A 98 -17.98 -6.36 22.30
N PRO A 99 -18.62 -7.44 21.87
CA PRO A 99 -20.08 -7.53 21.85
C PRO A 99 -20.69 -7.58 23.26
N GLN A 100 -19.90 -7.79 24.31
CA GLN A 100 -20.38 -7.88 25.70
C GLN A 100 -20.27 -6.53 26.41
N THR A 101 -19.18 -5.80 26.23
CA THR A 101 -18.91 -4.53 26.92
C THR A 101 -19.23 -3.32 26.04
N GLY A 102 -19.20 -3.45 24.73
CA GLY A 102 -19.29 -2.35 23.77
C GLY A 102 -18.01 -1.54 23.64
N GLU A 103 -16.91 -1.99 24.24
CA GLU A 103 -15.61 -1.32 24.22
C GLU A 103 -14.84 -1.67 22.93
N ASN A 104 -13.99 -0.74 22.50
CA ASN A 104 -13.07 -0.97 21.40
C ASN A 104 -11.85 -1.75 21.92
N LEU A 105 -11.50 -2.83 21.25
CA LEU A 105 -10.32 -3.64 21.54
C LEU A 105 -9.43 -3.73 20.31
N PRO A 106 -8.09 -3.78 20.44
CA PRO A 106 -7.20 -3.94 19.30
C PRO A 106 -7.52 -5.20 18.50
N VAL A 107 -7.27 -5.16 17.21
CA VAL A 107 -7.37 -6.36 16.36
C VAL A 107 -6.34 -7.40 16.78
N THR A 108 -6.81 -8.63 16.95
CA THR A 108 -6.00 -9.77 17.38
C THR A 108 -5.99 -10.90 16.35
N SER A 109 -5.05 -11.83 16.48
CA SER A 109 -4.98 -13.05 15.66
C SER A 109 -6.23 -13.92 15.80
N ASP A 110 -6.88 -13.91 16.97
CA ASP A 110 -8.11 -14.65 17.27
C ASP A 110 -9.33 -14.15 16.47
N LEU A 111 -9.29 -12.88 16.01
CA LEU A 111 -10.37 -12.31 15.19
C LEU A 111 -10.27 -12.71 13.72
N ARG A 112 -9.10 -13.18 13.27
CA ARG A 112 -8.92 -13.64 11.90
C ARG A 112 -9.62 -14.99 11.72
N ARG A 113 -10.56 -15.07 10.79
CA ARG A 113 -11.44 -16.22 10.55
C ARG A 113 -10.85 -17.29 9.65
N VAL A 114 -9.72 -17.00 8.98
CA VAL A 114 -9.12 -17.84 7.93
C VAL A 114 -7.64 -18.07 8.16
N GLU A 115 -7.08 -19.10 7.54
CA GLU A 115 -5.67 -19.42 7.60
C GLU A 115 -4.83 -18.36 6.86
N ALA A 116 -3.73 -17.93 7.48
CA ALA A 116 -2.73 -17.10 6.83
C ALA A 116 -1.61 -17.94 6.22
N LEU A 117 -0.77 -17.33 5.39
CA LEU A 117 0.37 -18.00 4.74
C LEU A 117 1.24 -18.80 5.71
N TRP A 118 1.48 -18.28 6.92
CA TRP A 118 2.28 -18.98 7.94
C TRP A 118 1.58 -20.21 8.50
N ASN A 119 0.26 -20.17 8.68
CA ASN A 119 -0.51 -21.34 9.11
C ASN A 119 -0.50 -22.41 8.01
N ILE A 120 -0.77 -22.00 6.77
CA ILE A 120 -0.77 -22.90 5.60
C ILE A 120 0.62 -23.53 5.43
N ALA A 121 1.69 -22.74 5.56
CA ALA A 121 3.06 -23.23 5.46
C ALA A 121 3.36 -24.26 6.58
N ALA A 122 3.09 -23.92 7.85
CA ALA A 122 3.31 -24.81 8.99
C ALA A 122 2.52 -26.12 8.85
N ASN A 123 1.24 -26.05 8.48
CA ASN A 123 0.39 -27.23 8.26
C ASN A 123 0.88 -28.10 7.10
N ALA A 124 1.59 -27.52 6.13
CA ALA A 124 2.24 -28.25 5.03
C ALA A 124 3.65 -28.77 5.39
N GLY A 125 4.10 -28.65 6.64
CA GLY A 125 5.44 -29.05 7.09
C GLY A 125 6.55 -28.14 6.60
N ARG A 126 6.22 -26.85 6.32
CA ARG A 126 7.15 -25.76 5.98
C ARG A 126 7.32 -24.88 7.19
N GLN A 127 8.54 -24.61 7.60
CA GLN A 127 8.80 -23.77 8.76
C GLN A 127 8.65 -22.29 8.44
N PRO A 128 7.64 -21.57 8.99
CA PRO A 128 7.51 -20.13 8.86
C PRO A 128 8.27 -19.37 9.95
N VAL A 129 8.73 -18.18 9.61
CA VAL A 129 9.14 -17.11 10.52
C VAL A 129 8.31 -15.88 10.18
N VAL A 130 7.66 -15.27 11.17
CA VAL A 130 6.84 -14.08 11.02
C VAL A 130 7.31 -13.01 12.00
N VAL A 131 7.55 -11.79 11.52
CA VAL A 131 8.05 -10.68 12.35
C VAL A 131 7.21 -9.43 12.10
N GLY A 132 6.53 -8.97 13.14
CA GLY A 132 5.81 -7.70 13.18
C GLY A 132 4.56 -7.63 12.29
N TRP A 133 4.09 -8.75 11.74
CA TRP A 133 2.95 -8.77 10.83
C TRP A 133 1.63 -8.48 11.54
N TRP A 134 0.74 -7.69 10.91
CA TRP A 134 -0.57 -7.33 11.47
C TRP A 134 -1.44 -8.54 11.84
N ALA A 135 -2.19 -8.42 12.95
CA ALA A 135 -3.09 -9.44 13.49
C ALA A 135 -2.35 -10.77 13.79
N THR A 136 -1.17 -10.68 14.40
CA THR A 136 -0.39 -11.83 14.87
C THR A 136 -0.32 -11.93 16.40
N TRP A 137 -0.87 -10.95 17.12
CA TRP A 137 -1.00 -11.04 18.57
C TRP A 137 -2.41 -11.51 18.97
N PRO A 138 -2.56 -12.41 20.00
CA PRO A 138 -1.49 -13.22 20.59
C PRO A 138 -0.90 -14.19 19.54
N PRO A 139 0.41 -14.51 19.63
CA PRO A 139 1.06 -15.38 18.67
C PRO A 139 0.46 -16.79 18.69
N GLU A 140 0.19 -17.30 17.51
CA GLU A 140 -0.41 -18.62 17.30
C GLU A 140 0.61 -19.71 17.54
N VAL A 141 0.14 -20.86 18.07
CA VAL A 141 0.98 -22.05 18.29
C VAL A 141 1.11 -22.81 16.98
N LEU A 142 2.32 -22.89 16.43
CA LEU A 142 2.62 -23.57 15.16
C LEU A 142 4.07 -24.10 15.15
N ASP A 143 4.41 -24.93 14.17
CA ASP A 143 5.80 -25.35 13.94
C ASP A 143 6.57 -24.28 13.18
N GLY A 144 7.02 -23.26 13.91
CA GLY A 144 7.68 -22.06 13.37
C GLY A 144 7.89 -21.00 14.44
N PHE A 145 8.16 -19.78 14.00
CA PHE A 145 8.47 -18.64 14.88
C PHE A 145 7.59 -17.44 14.56
N ILE A 146 7.01 -16.83 15.59
CA ILE A 146 6.25 -15.58 15.47
C ILE A 146 6.79 -14.56 16.46
N VAL A 147 7.13 -13.39 15.97
CA VAL A 147 7.33 -12.15 16.73
C VAL A 147 6.17 -11.23 16.34
N SER A 148 5.20 -11.05 17.23
CA SER A 148 3.93 -10.42 16.91
C SER A 148 4.07 -8.91 16.67
N ASP A 149 3.05 -8.33 16.00
CA ASP A 149 2.88 -6.88 15.82
C ASP A 149 2.90 -6.09 17.14
N HIS A 150 2.37 -6.65 18.23
CA HIS A 150 2.38 -6.00 19.54
C HIS A 150 3.79 -5.85 20.16
N THR A 151 4.82 -6.51 19.62
CA THR A 151 6.19 -6.37 20.14
C THR A 151 6.69 -4.93 20.08
N SER A 152 6.34 -4.15 19.05
CA SER A 152 6.73 -2.74 18.92
C SER A 152 6.01 -1.81 19.91
N TYR A 153 4.78 -2.14 20.30
CA TYR A 153 4.01 -1.35 21.24
C TYR A 153 4.57 -1.43 22.67
N HIS A 154 5.21 -2.53 23.05
CA HIS A 154 5.88 -2.65 24.35
C HIS A 154 7.01 -1.63 24.55
N PHE A 155 7.57 -1.08 23.47
CA PHE A 155 8.59 -0.02 23.60
C PHE A 155 8.04 1.33 24.00
N LEU A 156 6.74 1.53 23.90
CA LEU A 156 6.08 2.77 24.25
C LEU A 156 5.82 2.89 25.77
N PHE A 157 5.97 1.79 26.52
CA PHE A 157 5.68 1.72 27.94
C PHE A 157 6.96 1.64 28.78
N GLU A 158 7.49 2.79 29.24
CA GLU A 158 8.73 2.81 30.03
C GLU A 158 8.61 2.21 31.44
N GLU A 159 7.43 2.15 32.06
CA GLU A 159 7.28 1.79 33.48
C GLU A 159 6.29 0.67 33.81
N GLY A 160 5.46 0.21 32.89
CA GLY A 160 4.37 -0.74 33.20
C GLY A 160 4.57 -2.18 32.69
N PHE A 161 5.34 -2.36 31.63
CA PHE A 161 5.48 -3.60 30.89
C PHE A 161 6.84 -4.30 31.05
N THR A 162 7.53 -4.08 32.14
CA THR A 162 8.86 -4.68 32.44
C THR A 162 8.80 -6.11 32.97
N GLY A 163 7.63 -6.74 33.04
CA GLY A 163 7.51 -8.14 33.44
C GLY A 163 7.95 -9.09 32.33
N ALA A 164 8.84 -10.04 32.65
CA ALA A 164 9.24 -11.10 31.73
C ALA A 164 8.05 -11.88 31.13
N THR A 165 6.89 -11.87 31.78
CA THR A 165 5.64 -12.47 31.32
C THR A 165 5.02 -11.73 30.14
N ALA A 166 5.00 -10.39 30.13
CA ALA A 166 4.41 -9.62 29.03
C ALA A 166 5.22 -9.79 27.73
N GLN A 167 6.55 -9.84 27.79
CA GLN A 167 7.38 -10.11 26.61
C GLN A 167 7.19 -11.54 26.07
N GLN A 168 6.98 -12.52 26.94
CA GLN A 168 6.73 -13.91 26.52
C GLN A 168 5.41 -14.09 25.75
N GLU A 169 4.44 -13.21 25.99
CA GLU A 169 3.15 -13.23 25.30
C GLU A 169 3.20 -12.62 23.88
N THR A 170 4.33 -12.03 23.48
CA THR A 170 4.50 -11.44 22.14
C THR A 170 5.20 -12.34 21.14
N THR A 171 5.68 -13.51 21.57
CA THR A 171 6.43 -14.42 20.71
C THR A 171 5.94 -15.87 20.79
N HIS A 172 6.10 -16.59 19.68
CA HIS A 172 6.02 -18.05 19.66
C HIS A 172 7.28 -18.63 19.00
N PRO A 173 7.95 -19.60 19.64
CA PRO A 173 7.70 -20.06 21.01
C PRO A 173 8.03 -18.97 22.05
N PRO A 174 7.51 -19.06 23.30
CA PRO A 174 7.72 -18.02 24.31
C PRO A 174 9.18 -17.73 24.65
N GLU A 175 10.05 -18.73 24.53
CA GLU A 175 11.49 -18.63 24.78
C GLU A 175 12.18 -17.69 23.79
N LEU A 176 11.63 -17.52 22.59
CA LEU A 176 12.13 -16.62 21.56
C LEU A 176 12.23 -15.17 22.06
N ALA A 177 11.37 -14.74 22.97
CA ALA A 177 11.40 -13.40 23.54
C ALA A 177 12.77 -13.06 24.18
N ALA A 178 13.34 -13.99 24.92
CA ALA A 178 14.65 -13.81 25.53
C ALA A 178 15.80 -13.76 24.50
N GLU A 179 15.64 -14.50 23.41
CA GLU A 179 16.66 -14.60 22.36
C GLU A 179 16.72 -13.35 21.50
N ILE A 180 15.54 -12.74 21.19
CA ILE A 180 15.47 -11.51 20.38
C ILE A 180 15.64 -10.23 21.21
N ALA A 181 15.53 -10.29 22.54
CA ALA A 181 15.63 -9.12 23.42
C ALA A 181 16.86 -8.23 23.14
N PRO A 182 18.07 -8.74 22.82
CA PRO A 182 19.22 -7.91 22.47
C PRO A 182 19.08 -7.14 21.14
N LEU A 183 18.14 -7.53 20.27
CA LEU A 183 17.88 -6.92 18.96
C LEU A 183 16.77 -5.87 19.03
N LEU A 184 16.00 -5.88 20.11
CA LEU A 184 14.94 -4.92 20.35
C LEU A 184 15.55 -3.56 20.75
N ARG A 185 15.09 -2.50 20.11
CA ARG A 185 15.52 -1.12 20.33
C ARG A 185 14.34 -0.28 20.79
N ARG A 186 14.51 0.43 21.90
CA ARG A 186 13.56 1.46 22.31
C ARG A 186 13.87 2.77 21.60
N PRO A 187 12.90 3.68 21.46
CA PRO A 187 13.17 5.02 20.95
C PRO A 187 14.29 5.77 21.74
N THR A 188 14.38 5.48 23.03
CA THR A 188 15.39 6.03 23.94
C THR A 188 16.78 5.39 23.80
N ASP A 189 16.89 4.22 23.20
CA ASP A 189 18.16 3.52 22.95
C ASP A 189 18.86 4.03 21.69
N LEU A 190 18.14 4.76 20.82
CA LEU A 190 18.73 5.32 19.61
C LEU A 190 19.74 6.42 19.95
N THR A 191 20.90 6.36 19.33
CA THR A 191 21.93 7.41 19.48
C THR A 191 21.68 8.58 18.52
N TYR A 192 22.31 9.71 18.82
CA TYR A 192 22.27 10.88 17.92
C TYR A 192 22.80 10.54 16.52
N GLU A 193 23.88 9.76 16.44
CA GLU A 193 24.49 9.32 15.19
C GLU A 193 23.57 8.42 14.37
N GLU A 194 22.66 7.69 15.01
CA GLU A 194 21.69 6.84 14.31
C GLU A 194 20.50 7.64 13.76
N VAL A 195 20.16 8.75 14.39
CA VAL A 195 18.98 9.57 14.06
C VAL A 195 19.33 10.76 13.15
N SER A 196 20.50 11.39 13.36
CA SER A 196 20.93 12.58 12.60
C SER A 196 21.04 12.41 11.08
N PRO A 197 21.27 11.21 10.50
CA PRO A 197 21.16 11.04 9.05
C PRO A 197 19.75 11.28 8.48
N PHE A 198 18.72 11.14 9.31
CA PHE A 198 17.32 11.26 8.90
C PHE A 198 16.76 12.66 9.15
N VAL A 199 17.18 13.31 10.25
CA VAL A 199 16.64 14.59 10.71
C VAL A 199 17.75 15.58 11.02
N ASP A 200 17.55 16.86 10.70
CA ASP A 200 18.50 17.93 11.02
C ASP A 200 18.07 18.61 12.35
N VAL A 201 18.43 17.97 13.45
CA VAL A 201 18.13 18.46 14.81
C VAL A 201 19.42 18.59 15.61
N THR A 202 19.44 19.54 16.55
CA THR A 202 20.61 19.72 17.42
C THR A 202 20.70 18.60 18.46
N PRO A 203 21.93 18.30 18.98
CA PRO A 203 22.09 17.33 20.07
C PRO A 203 21.24 17.64 21.30
N GLU A 204 20.99 18.93 21.60
CA GLU A 204 20.18 19.35 22.74
C GLU A 204 18.69 19.03 22.51
N LEU A 205 18.18 19.18 21.27
CA LEU A 205 16.82 18.81 20.94
C LEU A 205 16.65 17.29 20.95
N PHE A 206 17.63 16.56 20.40
CA PHE A 206 17.65 15.10 20.43
C PHE A 206 17.62 14.54 21.86
N ALA A 207 18.32 15.20 22.81
CA ALA A 207 18.43 14.78 24.20
C ALA A 207 17.20 15.11 25.06
N GLN A 208 16.15 15.75 24.51
CA GLN A 208 14.89 15.96 25.23
C GLN A 208 14.27 14.62 25.63
N PRO A 209 13.50 14.57 26.73
CA PRO A 209 12.76 13.38 27.11
C PRO A 209 11.92 12.87 25.94
N PHE A 210 11.80 11.54 25.84
CA PHE A 210 10.96 10.92 24.81
C PHE A 210 9.50 11.31 25.01
N ASP A 211 8.88 11.84 23.97
CA ASP A 211 7.45 12.14 23.90
C ASP A 211 6.91 11.66 22.56
N LEU A 212 6.05 10.65 22.57
CA LEU A 212 5.43 10.11 21.35
C LEU A 212 4.52 11.12 20.64
N SER A 213 4.03 12.14 21.36
CA SER A 213 3.16 13.16 20.80
C SER A 213 3.89 14.21 19.96
N ASP A 214 5.23 14.29 20.05
CA ASP A 214 6.02 15.16 19.20
C ASP A 214 6.57 14.42 17.95
N ASP A 215 6.85 15.18 16.90
CA ASP A 215 7.27 14.63 15.60
C ASP A 215 8.59 13.84 15.68
N LEU A 216 9.55 14.31 16.51
CA LEU A 216 10.83 13.63 16.68
C LEU A 216 10.68 12.34 17.50
N GLY A 217 9.87 12.37 18.55
CA GLY A 217 9.58 11.20 19.37
C GLY A 217 8.87 10.11 18.55
N HIS A 218 7.85 10.49 17.78
CA HIS A 218 7.15 9.57 16.90
C HIS A 218 8.09 8.98 15.84
N PHE A 219 8.92 9.82 15.20
CA PHE A 219 9.93 9.34 14.25
C PHE A 219 10.94 8.38 14.89
N LYS A 220 11.42 8.69 16.10
CA LYS A 220 12.35 7.79 16.84
C LYS A 220 11.69 6.43 17.10
N TRP A 221 10.40 6.39 17.44
CA TRP A 221 9.67 5.14 17.59
C TRP A 221 9.60 4.34 16.28
N ALA A 222 9.18 4.98 15.18
CA ALA A 222 9.10 4.34 13.88
C ALA A 222 10.45 3.77 13.41
N LEU A 223 11.54 4.54 13.61
CA LEU A 223 12.89 4.11 13.25
C LEU A 223 13.36 2.94 14.14
N ALA A 224 13.11 3.00 15.45
CA ALA A 224 13.47 1.95 16.39
C ALA A 224 12.76 0.63 16.08
N THR A 225 11.46 0.69 15.77
CA THR A 225 10.66 -0.46 15.34
C THR A 225 11.19 -1.05 14.03
N ALA A 226 11.41 -0.21 13.01
CA ALA A 226 11.92 -0.67 11.72
C ALA A 226 13.29 -1.34 11.83
N LYS A 227 14.21 -0.78 12.63
CA LYS A 227 15.51 -1.39 12.90
C LYS A 227 15.38 -2.70 13.66
N SER A 228 14.51 -2.78 14.68
CA SER A 228 14.30 -4.00 15.47
C SER A 228 13.76 -5.13 14.60
N TYR A 229 12.70 -4.91 13.85
CA TYR A 229 12.11 -5.94 13.00
C TYR A 229 13.05 -6.38 11.87
N ARG A 230 13.81 -5.45 11.27
CA ARG A 230 14.88 -5.80 10.32
C ARG A 230 15.93 -6.73 10.95
N ASP A 231 16.46 -6.34 12.10
CA ASP A 231 17.56 -7.07 12.76
C ASP A 231 17.09 -8.45 13.25
N ILE A 232 15.86 -8.55 13.77
CA ILE A 232 15.22 -9.81 14.17
C ILE A 232 15.01 -10.72 12.95
N GLY A 233 14.42 -10.20 11.87
CA GLY A 233 14.17 -10.99 10.66
C GLY A 233 15.49 -11.54 10.11
N LEU A 234 16.50 -10.69 9.88
CA LEU A 234 17.81 -11.13 9.38
C LEU A 234 18.48 -12.16 10.28
N GLU A 235 18.35 -12.03 11.59
CA GLU A 235 18.91 -13.02 12.54
C GLU A 235 18.16 -14.36 12.44
N LEU A 236 16.82 -14.34 12.45
CA LEU A 236 16.01 -15.53 12.34
C LEU A 236 16.19 -16.23 10.98
N TRP A 237 16.27 -15.46 9.88
CA TRP A 237 16.60 -16.02 8.57
C TRP A 237 17.90 -16.80 8.55
N ARG A 238 18.98 -16.21 9.12
CA ARG A 238 20.31 -16.83 9.14
C ARG A 238 20.36 -18.07 10.04
N ARG A 239 19.70 -18.00 11.18
CA ARG A 239 19.76 -19.02 12.22
C ARG A 239 18.84 -20.20 11.92
N GLU A 240 17.58 -19.92 11.63
CA GLU A 240 16.54 -20.95 11.48
C GLU A 240 16.45 -21.48 10.04
N LYS A 241 16.88 -20.68 9.05
CA LYS A 241 16.80 -21.01 7.62
C LYS A 241 15.40 -21.47 7.19
N PRO A 242 14.36 -20.71 7.51
CA PRO A 242 12.98 -21.10 7.30
C PRO A 242 12.66 -21.35 5.83
N ASP A 243 11.53 -22.01 5.57
CA ASP A 243 10.97 -22.12 4.21
C ASP A 243 10.24 -20.86 3.79
N LEU A 244 9.58 -20.19 4.75
CA LEU A 244 8.88 -18.91 4.57
C LEU A 244 9.32 -17.94 5.65
N GLU A 245 9.83 -16.77 5.27
CA GLU A 245 9.97 -15.65 6.18
C GLU A 245 9.07 -14.50 5.75
N MET A 246 8.36 -13.90 6.69
CA MET A 246 7.51 -12.73 6.48
C MET A 246 7.89 -11.65 7.48
N VAL A 247 8.36 -10.50 7.00
CA VAL A 247 8.76 -9.36 7.84
C VAL A 247 7.99 -8.12 7.41
N TYR A 248 7.36 -7.46 8.37
CA TYR A 248 6.65 -6.21 8.15
C TYR A 248 7.45 -5.01 8.66
N ILE A 249 7.52 -3.96 7.85
CA ILE A 249 8.25 -2.72 8.12
C ILE A 249 7.33 -1.53 7.83
N GLU A 250 6.92 -0.80 8.86
CA GLU A 250 6.02 0.35 8.70
C GLU A 250 6.73 1.70 8.55
N GLY A 251 8.04 1.75 8.76
CA GLY A 251 8.80 3.00 8.92
C GLY A 251 8.61 4.02 7.79
N VAL A 252 8.39 3.58 6.53
CA VAL A 252 8.18 4.49 5.40
C VAL A 252 6.81 5.14 5.48
N ASP A 253 5.76 4.37 5.80
CA ASP A 253 4.41 4.90 5.96
C ASP A 253 4.33 5.87 7.13
N SER A 254 4.73 5.47 8.34
CA SER A 254 4.76 6.32 9.53
C SER A 254 5.51 7.63 9.30
N THR A 255 6.65 7.56 8.59
CA THR A 255 7.44 8.76 8.27
C THR A 255 6.75 9.64 7.22
N SER A 256 6.06 9.03 6.24
CA SER A 256 5.30 9.75 5.21
C SER A 256 4.08 10.45 5.78
N HIS A 257 3.42 9.86 6.78
CA HIS A 257 2.37 10.51 7.53
C HIS A 257 2.86 11.76 8.26
N LEU A 258 4.03 11.68 8.91
CA LEU A 258 4.59 12.81 9.64
C LEU A 258 5.12 13.91 8.70
N PHE A 259 5.88 13.55 7.68
CA PHE A 259 6.73 14.46 6.92
C PHE A 259 6.54 14.39 5.39
N GLY A 260 5.59 13.59 4.91
CA GLY A 260 5.35 13.43 3.46
C GLY A 260 5.03 14.75 2.77
N HIS A 261 4.35 15.67 3.47
CA HIS A 261 4.04 17.00 2.97
C HIS A 261 5.29 17.89 2.76
N LEU A 262 6.42 17.56 3.38
CA LEU A 262 7.69 18.26 3.23
C LEU A 262 8.57 17.69 2.12
N PHE A 263 8.22 16.51 1.56
CA PHE A 263 9.07 15.81 0.62
C PHE A 263 9.30 16.62 -0.66
N ARG A 264 10.53 17.12 -0.84
CA ARG A 264 10.97 17.87 -2.03
C ARG A 264 10.13 19.12 -2.33
N VAL A 265 9.59 19.78 -1.29
CA VAL A 265 8.88 21.06 -1.43
C VAL A 265 9.86 22.21 -1.23
N GLU A 266 9.81 23.22 -2.11
CA GLU A 266 10.63 24.42 -2.05
C GLU A 266 9.75 25.65 -1.73
N GLY A 267 10.34 26.69 -1.17
CA GLY A 267 9.66 27.99 -0.97
C GLY A 267 8.69 28.04 0.21
N LEU A 268 8.79 27.09 1.15
CA LEU A 268 7.98 27.11 2.37
C LEU A 268 8.32 28.33 3.25
N ALA A 269 7.33 28.83 3.98
CA ALA A 269 7.44 29.97 4.88
C ALA A 269 6.89 29.67 6.26
N GLY A 270 7.27 30.49 7.26
CA GLY A 270 6.76 30.38 8.63
C GLY A 270 7.15 29.04 9.28
N GLU A 271 6.22 28.42 9.95
CA GLU A 271 6.43 27.15 10.68
C GLU A 271 6.82 25.99 9.77
N LEU A 272 6.21 25.92 8.56
CA LEU A 272 6.55 24.91 7.57
C LEU A 272 8.01 25.01 7.09
N ALA A 273 8.58 26.21 7.00
CA ALA A 273 10.01 26.37 6.67
C ALA A 273 10.92 25.81 7.79
N VAL A 274 10.54 25.98 9.05
CA VAL A 274 11.27 25.41 10.19
C VAL A 274 11.15 23.89 10.22
N GLN A 275 9.98 23.34 9.91
CA GLN A 275 9.79 21.89 9.79
C GLN A 275 10.59 21.34 8.60
N GLN A 276 10.59 22.03 7.46
CA GLN A 276 11.38 21.65 6.30
C GLN A 276 12.89 21.61 6.59
N GLU A 277 13.42 22.56 7.35
CA GLU A 277 14.82 22.56 7.76
C GLU A 277 15.15 21.33 8.61
N LYS A 278 14.28 20.96 9.55
CA LYS A 278 14.48 19.82 10.45
C LYS A 278 14.20 18.47 9.82
N PHE A 279 13.12 18.35 9.05
CA PHE A 279 12.54 17.06 8.67
C PHE A 279 12.39 16.86 7.15
N GLY A 280 12.77 17.85 6.33
CA GLY A 280 12.53 17.80 4.88
C GLY A 280 13.22 16.64 4.14
N GLN A 281 14.28 16.07 4.72
CA GLN A 281 14.98 14.90 4.17
C GLN A 281 14.50 13.56 4.73
N THR A 282 13.68 13.55 5.80
CA THR A 282 13.40 12.35 6.59
C THR A 282 12.74 11.24 5.77
N VAL A 283 11.75 11.58 4.94
CA VAL A 283 11.09 10.62 4.05
C VAL A 283 12.09 10.01 3.07
N GLU A 284 12.92 10.83 2.41
CA GLU A 284 13.94 10.32 1.48
C GLU A 284 14.90 9.35 2.18
N GLN A 285 15.37 9.69 3.38
CA GLN A 285 16.27 8.83 4.15
C GLN A 285 15.61 7.51 4.56
N MET A 286 14.29 7.49 4.81
CA MET A 286 13.57 6.24 5.06
C MET A 286 13.46 5.36 3.81
N TYR A 287 13.33 5.94 2.61
CA TYR A 287 13.45 5.17 1.36
C TYR A 287 14.85 4.58 1.16
N LEU A 288 15.90 5.33 1.53
CA LEU A 288 17.27 4.82 1.48
C LEU A 288 17.47 3.68 2.50
N PHE A 289 16.90 3.81 3.70
CA PHE A 289 16.88 2.73 4.70
C PHE A 289 16.18 1.48 4.17
N ALA A 290 15.03 1.64 3.49
CA ALA A 290 14.32 0.52 2.88
C ALA A 290 15.15 -0.15 1.77
N ASP A 291 15.88 0.62 0.96
CA ASP A 291 16.79 0.08 -0.06
C ASP A 291 17.97 -0.68 0.56
N GLU A 292 18.56 -0.15 1.66
CA GLU A 292 19.61 -0.84 2.41
C GLU A 292 19.12 -2.16 3.01
N LEU A 293 17.91 -2.17 3.61
CA LEU A 293 17.26 -3.38 4.12
C LEU A 293 17.10 -4.43 3.01
N VAL A 294 16.61 -4.02 1.84
CA VAL A 294 16.51 -4.90 0.66
C VAL A 294 17.90 -5.45 0.28
N GLY A 295 18.94 -4.61 0.30
CA GLY A 295 20.31 -5.03 0.02
C GLY A 295 20.80 -6.10 0.99
N GLN A 296 20.54 -5.94 2.29
CA GLN A 296 20.92 -6.90 3.33
C GLN A 296 20.23 -8.26 3.15
N TYR A 297 18.97 -8.27 2.72
CA TYR A 297 18.26 -9.52 2.39
C TYR A 297 18.77 -10.15 1.09
N LEU A 298 19.08 -9.35 0.06
CA LEU A 298 19.70 -9.84 -1.17
C LEU A 298 21.07 -10.51 -0.92
N ASP A 299 21.82 -10.03 0.08
CA ASP A 299 23.11 -10.62 0.48
C ASP A 299 22.93 -11.87 1.37
N ALA A 300 21.84 -11.95 2.11
CA ALA A 300 21.54 -13.07 3.01
C ALA A 300 20.87 -14.26 2.32
N MET A 301 20.17 -14.04 1.20
CA MET A 301 19.44 -15.08 0.47
C MET A 301 20.37 -16.04 -0.26
N ASP A 302 20.00 -17.30 -0.33
CA ASP A 302 20.68 -18.32 -1.13
C ASP A 302 20.03 -18.46 -2.54
N LYS A 303 20.65 -19.31 -3.38
CA LYS A 303 20.18 -19.53 -4.76
C LYS A 303 18.79 -20.21 -4.86
N ASP A 304 18.34 -20.85 -3.79
CA ASP A 304 17.06 -21.59 -3.73
C ASP A 304 15.94 -20.70 -3.17
N THR A 305 16.24 -19.42 -2.93
CA THR A 305 15.34 -18.44 -2.32
C THR A 305 14.73 -17.49 -3.36
N THR A 306 13.47 -17.17 -3.17
CA THR A 306 12.77 -16.08 -3.86
C THR A 306 12.48 -14.97 -2.87
N LEU A 307 12.89 -13.74 -3.22
CA LEU A 307 12.50 -12.53 -2.50
C LEU A 307 11.24 -11.95 -3.13
N VAL A 308 10.22 -11.74 -2.31
CA VAL A 308 9.01 -11.01 -2.65
C VAL A 308 8.98 -9.74 -1.81
N ILE A 309 8.74 -8.60 -2.41
CA ILE A 309 8.52 -7.33 -1.71
C ILE A 309 7.16 -6.82 -2.14
N ALA A 310 6.31 -6.44 -1.20
CA ALA A 310 5.07 -5.75 -1.48
C ALA A 310 4.94 -4.51 -0.60
N SER A 311 4.37 -3.47 -1.18
CA SER A 311 3.80 -2.36 -0.44
C SER A 311 2.31 -2.28 -0.76
N ASP A 312 1.53 -2.15 0.26
CA ASP A 312 0.08 -2.22 0.23
C ASP A 312 -0.56 -0.99 -0.45
N HIS A 313 0.09 0.18 -0.35
CA HIS A 313 -0.30 1.43 -1.00
C HIS A 313 0.91 2.33 -1.21
N GLY A 314 0.72 3.42 -1.93
CA GLY A 314 1.68 4.51 -2.07
C GLY A 314 1.24 5.75 -1.28
N PHE A 315 1.99 6.85 -1.43
CA PHE A 315 1.75 8.08 -0.72
C PHE A 315 1.87 9.30 -1.66
N ARG A 316 0.97 10.28 -1.56
CA ARG A 316 1.03 11.54 -2.32
C ARG A 316 2.01 12.51 -1.66
N LEU A 317 3.29 12.24 -1.84
CA LEU A 317 4.37 13.01 -1.23
C LEU A 317 4.46 14.43 -1.78
N GLY A 318 4.78 15.40 -0.92
CA GLY A 318 4.93 16.81 -1.25
C GLY A 318 3.62 17.56 -1.39
N GLU A 319 2.49 16.98 -1.02
CA GLU A 319 1.21 17.66 -0.91
C GLU A 319 1.12 18.37 0.44
N LEU A 320 0.93 19.70 0.42
CA LEU A 320 0.80 20.48 1.66
C LEU A 320 -0.59 20.30 2.26
N HIS A 321 -0.64 20.23 3.58
CA HIS A 321 -1.90 20.28 4.32
C HIS A 321 -2.41 21.72 4.42
N ASP A 322 -3.72 21.91 4.25
CA ASP A 322 -4.35 23.23 4.40
C ASP A 322 -4.27 23.73 5.85
N ASP A 323 -4.11 22.80 6.81
CA ASP A 323 -3.99 23.07 8.23
C ASP A 323 -2.94 22.13 8.85
N PRO A 324 -1.76 22.65 9.23
CA PRO A 324 -0.71 21.83 9.84
C PRO A 324 -1.13 21.12 11.14
N SER A 325 -2.11 21.67 11.89
CA SER A 325 -2.63 21.03 13.11
C SER A 325 -3.42 19.74 12.82
N ARG A 326 -3.87 19.55 11.58
CA ARG A 326 -4.63 18.38 11.13
C ARG A 326 -3.75 17.26 10.58
N VAL A 327 -2.44 17.48 10.48
CA VAL A 327 -1.46 16.45 10.05
C VAL A 327 -1.49 15.23 10.99
N ARG A 328 -1.90 15.44 12.25
CA ARG A 328 -2.05 14.38 13.25
C ARG A 328 -3.38 13.61 13.15
N ASP A 329 -4.33 14.06 12.34
CA ASP A 329 -5.53 13.30 12.04
C ASP A 329 -5.22 12.29 10.93
N MET A 330 -4.74 11.11 11.30
CA MET A 330 -4.33 10.02 10.42
C MET A 330 -5.43 9.60 9.45
N ARG A 331 -6.70 9.81 9.79
CA ARG A 331 -7.85 9.53 8.92
C ARG A 331 -7.84 10.38 7.67
N ARG A 332 -7.78 11.71 7.87
CA ARG A 332 -7.77 12.65 6.75
C ARG A 332 -6.52 12.50 5.93
N VAL A 333 -5.41 12.12 6.56
CA VAL A 333 -4.16 11.84 5.89
C VAL A 333 -4.29 10.57 5.06
N SER A 334 -4.81 9.48 5.61
CA SER A 334 -5.00 8.21 4.90
C SER A 334 -5.93 8.37 3.68
N GLU A 335 -7.10 8.97 3.85
CA GLU A 335 -8.06 9.14 2.75
C GLU A 335 -7.55 10.06 1.64
N ARG A 336 -6.83 11.14 2.00
CA ARG A 336 -6.42 12.18 1.06
C ARG A 336 -5.07 11.92 0.44
N PHE A 337 -4.11 11.39 1.20
CA PHE A 337 -2.71 11.30 0.79
C PHE A 337 -2.24 9.89 0.45
N HIS A 338 -2.98 8.85 0.80
CA HIS A 338 -2.68 7.52 0.29
C HIS A 338 -2.97 7.45 -1.21
N ARG A 339 -2.04 6.84 -1.93
CA ARG A 339 -2.22 6.44 -3.33
C ARG A 339 -2.64 4.97 -3.33
N ILE A 340 -3.68 4.63 -4.09
CA ILE A 340 -4.16 3.25 -4.18
C ILE A 340 -3.14 2.28 -4.78
N GLU A 341 -2.15 2.77 -5.48
CA GLU A 341 -1.08 1.98 -6.07
C GLU A 341 0.11 1.91 -5.11
N GLY A 342 0.42 0.70 -4.63
CA GLY A 342 1.70 0.34 -4.05
C GLY A 342 2.61 -0.31 -5.08
N ILE A 343 3.52 -1.17 -4.61
CA ILE A 343 4.47 -1.90 -5.46
C ILE A 343 4.48 -3.38 -5.15
N VAL A 344 4.90 -4.20 -6.12
CA VAL A 344 5.29 -5.58 -5.91
C VAL A 344 6.51 -5.93 -6.74
N TYR A 345 7.52 -6.55 -6.11
CA TYR A 345 8.72 -7.09 -6.73
C TYR A 345 8.85 -8.56 -6.41
N LEU A 346 9.30 -9.34 -7.40
CA LEU A 346 9.75 -10.72 -7.22
C LEU A 346 11.17 -10.84 -7.78
N TYR A 347 12.06 -11.54 -7.07
CA TYR A 347 13.46 -11.70 -7.47
C TYR A 347 14.01 -13.05 -6.97
N GLY A 348 14.87 -13.67 -7.75
CA GLY A 348 15.60 -14.88 -7.37
C GLY A 348 15.07 -16.14 -8.02
N ARG A 349 14.98 -17.24 -7.25
CA ARG A 349 14.61 -18.57 -7.78
C ARG A 349 13.24 -18.58 -8.44
N GLY A 350 13.18 -19.09 -9.66
CA GLY A 350 11.91 -19.26 -10.39
C GLY A 350 11.28 -17.98 -10.90
N VAL A 351 11.95 -16.84 -10.75
CA VAL A 351 11.45 -15.54 -11.22
C VAL A 351 12.03 -15.22 -12.60
N LYS A 352 11.15 -14.80 -13.50
CA LYS A 352 11.50 -14.35 -14.84
C LYS A 352 12.10 -12.94 -14.77
N ARG A 353 13.32 -12.79 -15.28
CA ARG A 353 14.00 -11.49 -15.36
C ARG A 353 13.30 -10.54 -16.32
N HIS A 354 13.37 -9.23 -16.05
CA HIS A 354 12.78 -8.15 -16.84
C HIS A 354 11.27 -8.33 -17.10
N SER A 355 10.55 -8.97 -16.17
CA SER A 355 9.12 -9.18 -16.31
C SER A 355 8.34 -8.02 -15.70
N ARG A 356 7.31 -7.57 -16.43
CA ARG A 356 6.33 -6.63 -15.91
C ARG A 356 5.05 -7.37 -15.57
N LEU A 357 4.52 -7.14 -14.37
CA LEU A 357 3.26 -7.71 -13.93
C LEU A 357 2.08 -6.92 -14.48
N ASP A 358 1.04 -7.63 -14.90
CA ASP A 358 -0.16 -7.02 -15.45
C ASP A 358 -1.19 -6.77 -14.33
N LYS A 359 -1.26 -5.53 -13.85
CA LYS A 359 -2.23 -5.05 -12.86
C LYS A 359 -2.42 -5.99 -11.66
N PRO A 360 -1.35 -6.34 -10.94
CA PRO A 360 -1.47 -7.19 -9.76
C PRO A 360 -2.32 -6.48 -8.70
N VAL A 361 -3.14 -7.27 -7.99
CA VAL A 361 -3.97 -6.81 -6.86
C VAL A 361 -3.55 -7.52 -5.58
N LEU A 362 -3.93 -6.99 -4.41
CA LEU A 362 -3.49 -7.51 -3.10
C LEU A 362 -3.70 -9.02 -2.93
N VAL A 363 -4.87 -9.52 -3.33
CA VAL A 363 -5.23 -10.93 -3.20
C VAL A 363 -4.42 -11.88 -4.10
N ASP A 364 -3.65 -11.36 -5.07
CA ASP A 364 -2.77 -12.15 -5.93
C ASP A 364 -1.47 -12.56 -5.24
N VAL A 365 -1.11 -11.88 -4.14
CA VAL A 365 0.19 -12.08 -3.46
C VAL A 365 0.25 -13.45 -2.80
N ALA A 366 -0.74 -13.81 -1.98
CA ALA A 366 -0.74 -15.10 -1.28
C ALA A 366 -0.74 -16.31 -2.22
N PRO A 367 -1.61 -16.45 -3.24
CA PRO A 367 -1.55 -17.57 -4.17
C PRO A 367 -0.23 -17.64 -4.95
N THR A 368 0.43 -16.49 -5.19
CA THR A 368 1.76 -16.45 -5.81
C THR A 368 2.83 -16.98 -4.86
N ILE A 369 2.84 -16.56 -3.59
CA ILE A 369 3.76 -17.07 -2.56
C ILE A 369 3.58 -18.58 -2.34
N LEU A 370 2.34 -19.07 -2.25
CA LEU A 370 2.07 -20.50 -2.16
C LEU A 370 2.68 -21.27 -3.33
N THR A 371 2.51 -20.78 -4.55
CA THR A 371 3.12 -21.39 -5.74
C THR A 371 4.65 -21.41 -5.66
N LEU A 372 5.29 -20.32 -5.17
CA LEU A 372 6.74 -20.27 -4.98
C LEU A 372 7.23 -21.28 -3.94
N LEU A 373 6.43 -21.59 -2.92
CA LEU A 373 6.66 -22.63 -1.92
C LEU A 373 6.35 -24.04 -2.43
N GLY A 374 5.82 -24.17 -3.65
CA GLY A 374 5.36 -25.46 -4.22
C GLY A 374 4.04 -25.95 -3.62
N LEU A 375 3.26 -25.03 -3.04
CA LEU A 375 1.94 -25.31 -2.47
C LEU A 375 0.82 -24.84 -3.42
N PRO A 376 -0.33 -25.53 -3.48
CA PRO A 376 -1.46 -25.11 -4.31
C PRO A 376 -2.10 -23.83 -3.77
N ALA A 377 -2.59 -22.97 -4.64
CA ALA A 377 -3.56 -21.94 -4.23
C ALA A 377 -4.93 -22.58 -3.98
N ALA A 378 -5.79 -21.94 -3.17
CA ALA A 378 -7.14 -22.42 -2.94
C ALA A 378 -8.16 -21.76 -3.89
N GLU A 379 -9.26 -22.45 -4.21
CA GLU A 379 -10.34 -21.92 -5.09
C GLU A 379 -11.08 -20.77 -4.43
N ASP A 380 -11.18 -20.75 -3.10
CA ASP A 380 -11.79 -19.70 -2.30
C ASP A 380 -10.89 -18.49 -2.06
N MET A 381 -9.65 -18.48 -2.60
CA MET A 381 -8.81 -17.30 -2.76
C MET A 381 -9.16 -16.64 -4.10
N PRO A 382 -9.73 -15.42 -4.11
CA PRO A 382 -10.16 -14.76 -5.36
C PRO A 382 -9.00 -14.34 -6.27
N GLY A 383 -7.80 -14.20 -5.71
CA GLY A 383 -6.60 -13.78 -6.46
C GLY A 383 -6.09 -14.85 -7.42
N ARG A 384 -5.32 -14.41 -8.41
CA ARG A 384 -4.60 -15.27 -9.37
C ARG A 384 -3.12 -15.44 -8.95
N VAL A 385 -2.50 -16.47 -9.46
CA VAL A 385 -1.03 -16.57 -9.44
C VAL A 385 -0.46 -15.64 -10.50
N LEU A 386 0.55 -14.86 -10.17
CA LEU A 386 1.24 -13.93 -11.08
C LEU A 386 2.20 -14.70 -12.00
N THR A 387 1.64 -15.53 -12.87
CA THR A 387 2.40 -16.47 -13.73
C THR A 387 3.33 -15.79 -14.71
N GLU A 388 3.06 -14.55 -15.09
CA GLU A 388 3.93 -13.72 -15.91
C GLU A 388 5.28 -13.42 -15.25
N ALA A 389 5.34 -13.50 -13.90
CA ALA A 389 6.57 -13.38 -13.13
C ALA A 389 7.39 -14.66 -13.08
N LEU A 390 6.79 -15.81 -13.38
CA LEU A 390 7.37 -17.11 -13.11
C LEU A 390 8.08 -17.71 -14.33
N GLU A 391 9.22 -18.35 -14.08
CA GLU A 391 9.98 -19.09 -15.09
C GLU A 391 10.30 -20.50 -14.58
N LYS A 392 9.90 -21.53 -15.34
CA LYS A 392 10.20 -22.95 -15.05
C LYS A 392 9.61 -23.48 -13.72
N LEU A 393 8.63 -22.80 -13.15
CA LEU A 393 7.87 -23.29 -12.00
C LEU A 393 6.56 -23.90 -12.50
N GLU A 394 6.24 -25.11 -12.03
CA GLU A 394 4.91 -25.67 -12.17
C GLU A 394 3.97 -24.96 -11.19
N VAL A 395 2.82 -24.50 -11.70
CA VAL A 395 1.75 -23.99 -10.85
C VAL A 395 0.90 -25.18 -10.45
N PRO A 396 0.83 -25.54 -9.15
CA PRO A 396 0.00 -26.64 -8.71
C PRO A 396 -1.49 -26.40 -9.00
N ASP A 397 -2.24 -27.47 -9.26
CA ASP A 397 -3.69 -27.38 -9.36
C ASP A 397 -4.29 -26.84 -8.05
N ARG A 398 -5.30 -25.99 -8.15
CA ARG A 398 -5.95 -25.41 -6.98
C ARG A 398 -6.65 -26.50 -6.16
N ILE A 399 -6.64 -26.33 -4.83
CA ILE A 399 -7.46 -27.10 -3.89
C ILE A 399 -8.73 -26.29 -3.53
N ALA A 400 -9.74 -26.97 -2.99
CA ALA A 400 -11.01 -26.30 -2.67
C ALA A 400 -10.83 -25.20 -1.60
N SER A 401 -10.13 -25.51 -0.50
CA SER A 401 -9.88 -24.58 0.61
C SER A 401 -8.77 -25.12 1.52
N TYR A 402 -8.12 -24.22 2.25
CA TYR A 402 -7.26 -24.53 3.38
C TYR A 402 -8.02 -24.54 4.73
N GLU A 403 -9.27 -24.05 4.73
CA GLU A 403 -10.06 -23.95 5.95
C GLU A 403 -10.56 -25.35 6.36
N THR A 404 -10.10 -25.81 7.53
CA THR A 404 -10.49 -27.12 8.09
C THR A 404 -11.79 -27.06 8.91
N GLY A 405 -12.32 -25.87 9.14
CA GLY A 405 -13.51 -25.62 9.96
C GLY A 405 -13.22 -25.48 11.46
N GLU A 406 -12.04 -25.83 11.94
CA GLU A 406 -11.70 -25.76 13.37
C GLU A 406 -11.50 -24.29 13.84
N ARG A 407 -11.00 -23.41 12.96
CA ARG A 407 -10.75 -22.01 13.29
C ARG A 407 -12.02 -21.18 13.40
N GLY A 408 -13.07 -21.49 12.64
CA GLY A 408 -14.36 -20.82 12.69
C GLY A 408 -15.14 -21.01 14.00
N GLU A 409 -14.78 -22.00 14.80
CA GLU A 409 -15.39 -22.26 16.13
C GLU A 409 -14.62 -21.58 17.27
N GLN A 410 -13.35 -21.19 17.04
CA GLN A 410 -12.54 -20.39 17.99
C GLN A 410 -12.72 -18.89 17.70
N GLN A 411 -13.94 -18.38 17.66
CA GLN A 411 -14.18 -16.95 17.80
C GLN A 411 -13.77 -16.57 19.23
N GLY A 412 -12.49 -16.26 19.39
CA GLY A 412 -11.98 -15.71 20.63
C GLY A 412 -12.74 -14.43 20.95
N ALA A 413 -13.36 -14.36 22.11
CA ALA A 413 -13.80 -13.09 22.64
C ALA A 413 -12.56 -12.18 22.67
N ALA A 414 -12.70 -10.96 22.17
CA ALA A 414 -11.70 -9.93 22.35
C ALA A 414 -11.24 -9.97 23.83
N ARG A 415 -9.93 -9.98 24.04
CA ARG A 415 -9.39 -10.11 25.40
C ARG A 415 -9.27 -8.72 25.98
N ASP A 416 -10.05 -8.46 27.02
CA ASP A 416 -9.90 -7.25 27.85
C ASP A 416 -8.69 -7.46 28.77
N THR A 417 -7.57 -6.81 28.42
CA THR A 417 -6.39 -6.75 29.28
C THR A 417 -6.04 -5.28 29.52
N GLU A 418 -5.37 -4.97 30.65
CA GLU A 418 -4.83 -3.61 30.88
C GLU A 418 -3.89 -3.18 29.74
N VAL A 419 -3.32 -4.16 29.01
CA VAL A 419 -2.50 -3.97 27.79
C VAL A 419 -3.34 -3.41 26.67
N ASP A 420 -4.53 -3.96 26.43
CA ASP A 420 -5.40 -3.58 25.33
C ASP A 420 -5.85 -2.12 25.47
N GLN A 421 -6.20 -1.69 26.69
CA GLN A 421 -6.57 -0.31 26.95
C GLN A 421 -5.42 0.66 26.67
N ALA A 422 -4.22 0.31 27.07
CA ALA A 422 -3.03 1.13 26.84
C ALA A 422 -2.61 1.15 25.36
N VAL A 423 -2.78 0.04 24.61
CA VAL A 423 -2.60 0.02 23.14
C VAL A 423 -3.62 0.93 22.48
N ILE A 424 -4.89 0.89 22.89
CA ILE A 424 -5.94 1.76 22.37
C ILE A 424 -5.60 3.23 22.60
N GLU A 425 -5.28 3.63 23.84
CA GLU A 425 -4.91 5.02 24.16
C GLU A 425 -3.73 5.50 23.30
N ARG A 426 -2.80 4.62 22.96
CA ARG A 426 -1.65 4.94 22.10
C ARG A 426 -2.02 5.00 20.62
N LEU A 427 -2.83 4.08 20.13
CA LEU A 427 -3.37 4.15 18.77
C LEU A 427 -4.22 5.42 18.58
N GLU A 428 -4.97 5.86 19.63
CA GLU A 428 -5.65 7.15 19.66
C GLU A 428 -4.67 8.33 19.61
N ALA A 429 -3.60 8.28 20.41
CA ALA A 429 -2.57 9.32 20.43
C ALA A 429 -1.81 9.41 19.10
N LEU A 430 -1.63 8.28 18.41
CA LEU A 430 -1.06 8.20 17.06
C LEU A 430 -2.06 8.59 15.96
N GLY A 431 -3.35 8.80 16.30
CA GLY A 431 -4.38 9.17 15.34
C GLY A 431 -4.99 7.99 14.57
N TYR A 432 -4.65 6.73 14.92
CA TYR A 432 -5.18 5.54 14.25
C TYR A 432 -6.60 5.17 14.69
N LEU A 433 -7.14 5.75 15.76
CA LEU A 433 -8.45 5.39 16.30
C LEU A 433 -9.45 6.55 16.30
N GLY A 434 -10.33 6.54 15.31
CA GLY A 434 -11.73 6.87 15.55
C GLY A 434 -12.44 5.53 15.79
N GLY A 435 -13.20 5.38 16.88
CA GLY A 435 -13.82 4.09 17.22
C GLY A 435 -14.69 3.51 16.08
N VAL A 436 -14.92 2.20 16.09
CA VAL A 436 -15.82 1.52 15.11
C VAL A 436 -17.23 2.14 15.06
N GLN A 437 -17.64 2.82 16.14
CA GLN A 437 -18.88 3.61 16.20
C GLN A 437 -18.68 5.07 15.78
N SER A 438 -17.48 5.47 15.34
CA SER A 438 -17.26 6.78 14.71
C SER A 438 -17.78 6.77 13.28
N SER A 439 -18.04 7.96 12.74
CA SER A 439 -18.40 8.11 11.32
C SER A 439 -17.41 7.46 10.36
N GLU A 440 -16.14 7.32 10.77
CA GLU A 440 -15.12 6.61 10.02
C GLU A 440 -15.26 5.09 10.08
N GLY A 441 -15.46 4.52 11.27
CA GLY A 441 -15.74 3.08 11.40
C GLY A 441 -16.95 2.68 10.56
N GLU A 442 -17.99 3.52 10.54
CA GLU A 442 -19.14 3.32 9.68
C GLU A 442 -18.81 3.45 8.19
N ARG A 443 -17.96 4.42 7.77
CA ARG A 443 -17.47 4.52 6.39
C ARG A 443 -16.71 3.26 5.95
N ASN A 444 -15.86 2.73 6.83
CA ASN A 444 -15.12 1.51 6.55
C ASN A 444 -16.05 0.29 6.42
N LEU A 445 -17.05 0.17 7.30
CA LEU A 445 -18.07 -0.87 7.20
C LEU A 445 -18.89 -0.75 5.91
N ALA A 446 -19.23 0.48 5.49
CA ALA A 446 -19.92 0.72 4.22
C ALA A 446 -19.07 0.35 3.01
N ALA A 447 -17.75 0.68 3.03
CA ALA A 447 -16.83 0.30 1.97
C ALA A 447 -16.65 -1.22 1.89
N ILE A 448 -16.51 -1.92 3.01
CA ILE A 448 -16.46 -3.39 3.07
C ILE A 448 -17.77 -4.00 2.53
N ALA A 449 -18.94 -3.48 2.96
CA ALA A 449 -20.22 -3.93 2.48
C ALA A 449 -20.36 -3.75 0.96
N PHE A 450 -19.87 -2.63 0.42
CA PHE A 450 -19.84 -2.37 -1.02
C PHE A 450 -18.97 -3.39 -1.78
N GLU A 451 -17.75 -3.64 -1.33
CA GLU A 451 -16.83 -4.60 -1.95
C GLU A 451 -17.35 -6.05 -1.88
N GLU A 452 -18.11 -6.39 -0.85
CA GLU A 452 -18.79 -7.68 -0.68
C GLU A 452 -20.09 -7.80 -1.50
N GLY A 453 -20.50 -6.75 -2.19
CA GLY A 453 -21.73 -6.71 -2.97
C GLY A 453 -23.01 -6.55 -2.12
N ARG A 454 -22.90 -6.24 -0.83
CA ARG A 454 -24.02 -5.87 0.07
C ARG A 454 -24.36 -4.39 -0.12
N LEU A 455 -24.81 -4.07 -1.33
CA LEU A 455 -24.93 -2.70 -1.82
C LEU A 455 -26.00 -1.89 -1.06
N GLU A 456 -27.09 -2.53 -0.65
CA GLU A 456 -28.15 -1.93 0.14
C GLU A 456 -27.64 -1.52 1.53
N ASP A 457 -26.87 -2.40 2.18
CA ASP A 457 -26.27 -2.12 3.49
C ASP A 457 -25.30 -0.94 3.38
N ALA A 458 -24.44 -0.93 2.36
CA ALA A 458 -23.52 0.17 2.10
C ALA A 458 -24.25 1.49 1.90
N ALA A 459 -25.30 1.50 1.07
CA ALA A 459 -26.11 2.70 0.81
C ALA A 459 -26.82 3.20 2.06
N GLU A 460 -27.33 2.32 2.93
CA GLU A 460 -27.97 2.69 4.20
C GLU A 460 -26.96 3.40 5.13
N ILE A 461 -25.76 2.85 5.26
CA ILE A 461 -24.72 3.45 6.10
C ILE A 461 -24.29 4.81 5.53
N TYR A 462 -24.01 4.93 4.22
CA TYR A 462 -23.64 6.21 3.62
C TYR A 462 -24.74 7.27 3.75
N ASN A 463 -26.02 6.92 3.62
CA ASN A 463 -27.12 7.86 3.82
C ASN A 463 -27.13 8.39 5.26
N ARG A 464 -26.94 7.53 6.28
CA ARG A 464 -26.87 7.94 7.68
C ARG A 464 -25.69 8.88 7.93
N LEU A 465 -24.51 8.56 7.37
CA LEU A 465 -23.32 9.39 7.47
C LEU A 465 -23.50 10.77 6.83
N ILE A 466 -24.24 10.86 5.72
CA ILE A 466 -24.56 12.14 5.05
C ILE A 466 -25.49 13.02 5.93
N GLU A 467 -26.37 12.40 6.73
CA GLU A 467 -27.19 13.17 7.69
C GLU A 467 -26.34 13.86 8.75
N ASP A 468 -25.25 13.20 9.19
CA ASP A 468 -24.33 13.72 10.19
C ASP A 468 -23.27 14.67 9.59
N GLU A 469 -22.81 14.39 8.37
CA GLU A 469 -21.73 15.13 7.69
C GLU A 469 -22.15 15.58 6.27
N PRO A 470 -23.12 16.49 6.14
CA PRO A 470 -23.71 16.83 4.84
C PRO A 470 -22.80 17.64 3.89
N GLU A 471 -21.65 18.13 4.38
CA GLU A 471 -20.69 18.87 3.56
C GLU A 471 -19.53 18.00 3.04
N GLU A 472 -19.53 16.70 3.34
CA GLU A 472 -18.47 15.77 2.96
C GLU A 472 -18.72 15.17 1.57
N ALA A 473 -18.05 15.70 0.54
CA ALA A 473 -18.25 15.29 -0.86
C ALA A 473 -17.96 13.80 -1.11
N GLY A 474 -17.00 13.22 -0.38
CA GLY A 474 -16.61 11.81 -0.49
C GLY A 474 -17.77 10.85 -0.19
N LEU A 475 -18.64 11.18 0.77
CA LEU A 475 -19.80 10.35 1.12
C LEU A 475 -20.81 10.27 -0.03
N TYR A 476 -21.07 11.39 -0.69
CA TYR A 476 -21.96 11.42 -1.86
C TYR A 476 -21.37 10.64 -3.04
N THR A 477 -20.05 10.71 -3.23
CA THR A 477 -19.33 9.93 -4.26
C THR A 477 -19.44 8.44 -3.99
N SER A 478 -19.28 8.01 -2.74
CA SER A 478 -19.37 6.61 -2.31
C SER A 478 -20.82 6.08 -2.42
N LEU A 479 -21.80 6.85 -1.96
CA LEU A 479 -23.22 6.52 -2.11
C LEU A 479 -23.63 6.38 -3.58
N ALA A 480 -23.12 7.26 -4.44
CA ALA A 480 -23.35 7.17 -5.88
C ALA A 480 -22.76 5.89 -6.48
N GLY A 481 -21.59 5.44 -5.99
CA GLY A 481 -21.01 4.15 -6.35
C GLY A 481 -21.96 2.99 -6.02
N ALA A 482 -22.51 2.97 -4.79
CA ALA A 482 -23.47 1.96 -4.36
C ALA A 482 -24.75 1.98 -5.22
N TYR A 483 -25.36 3.13 -5.42
CA TYR A 483 -26.54 3.27 -6.29
C TYR A 483 -26.25 2.86 -7.74
N GLY A 484 -25.08 3.22 -8.28
CA GLY A 484 -24.68 2.83 -9.64
C GLY A 484 -24.50 1.32 -9.79
N ALA A 485 -23.95 0.66 -8.78
CA ALA A 485 -23.80 -0.80 -8.74
C ALA A 485 -25.17 -1.52 -8.63
N MET A 486 -26.10 -0.95 -7.86
CA MET A 486 -27.50 -1.42 -7.77
C MET A 486 -28.32 -1.16 -9.06
N GLY A 487 -27.80 -0.39 -10.03
CA GLY A 487 -28.51 0.02 -11.22
C GLY A 487 -29.44 1.22 -11.03
N ASN A 488 -29.44 1.85 -9.86
CA ASN A 488 -30.16 3.10 -9.59
C ASN A 488 -29.37 4.30 -10.14
N TYR A 489 -29.33 4.43 -11.47
CA TYR A 489 -28.52 5.45 -12.14
C TYR A 489 -29.01 6.89 -11.89
N GLU A 490 -30.32 7.08 -11.70
CA GLU A 490 -30.89 8.40 -11.37
C GLU A 490 -30.42 8.86 -9.98
N GLY A 491 -30.53 7.97 -8.98
CA GLY A 491 -30.02 8.23 -7.65
C GLY A 491 -28.51 8.48 -7.63
N ALA A 492 -27.74 7.69 -8.39
CA ALA A 492 -26.30 7.85 -8.50
C ALA A 492 -25.90 9.22 -9.07
N LEU A 493 -26.53 9.64 -10.18
CA LEU A 493 -26.26 10.96 -10.79
C LEU A 493 -26.61 12.11 -9.84
N ALA A 494 -27.71 12.01 -9.10
CA ALA A 494 -28.08 13.04 -8.13
C ALA A 494 -27.04 13.20 -7.02
N GLN A 495 -26.49 12.09 -6.51
CA GLN A 495 -25.42 12.14 -5.51
C GLN A 495 -24.12 12.72 -6.09
N LEU A 496 -23.74 12.36 -7.32
CA LEU A 496 -22.55 12.88 -7.98
C LEU A 496 -22.65 14.39 -8.27
N GLU A 497 -23.86 14.90 -8.57
CA GLU A 497 -24.08 16.34 -8.68
C GLU A 497 -23.86 17.06 -7.34
N MET A 498 -24.27 16.44 -6.22
CA MET A 498 -23.99 16.98 -4.89
C MET A 498 -22.51 16.94 -4.57
N ALA A 499 -21.83 15.84 -4.85
CA ALA A 499 -20.38 15.72 -4.66
C ALA A 499 -19.61 16.80 -5.43
N LEU A 500 -19.94 17.00 -6.72
CA LEU A 500 -19.31 18.00 -7.58
C LEU A 500 -19.68 19.45 -7.23
N LYS A 501 -20.83 19.66 -6.58
CA LYS A 501 -21.21 20.97 -6.06
C LYS A 501 -20.36 21.34 -4.82
N LEU A 502 -20.10 20.37 -3.96
CA LEU A 502 -19.27 20.54 -2.76
C LEU A 502 -17.79 20.61 -3.14
N GLU A 503 -17.34 19.73 -4.02
CA GLU A 503 -15.95 19.64 -4.48
C GLU A 503 -15.88 19.59 -6.02
N PRO A 504 -15.81 20.77 -6.69
CA PRO A 504 -15.83 20.85 -8.17
C PRO A 504 -14.65 20.16 -8.88
N LEU A 505 -13.58 19.83 -8.17
CA LEU A 505 -12.38 19.16 -8.69
C LEU A 505 -12.32 17.68 -8.32
N ASN A 506 -13.41 17.10 -7.81
CA ASN A 506 -13.46 15.70 -7.38
C ASN A 506 -13.33 14.75 -8.58
N VAL A 507 -12.16 14.17 -8.73
CA VAL A 507 -11.78 13.30 -9.86
C VAL A 507 -12.60 12.00 -9.87
N GLU A 508 -12.82 11.40 -8.69
CA GLU A 508 -13.64 10.18 -8.56
C GLU A 508 -15.10 10.43 -8.93
N ALA A 509 -15.65 11.58 -8.54
CA ALA A 509 -17.03 11.91 -8.90
C ALA A 509 -17.22 12.06 -10.41
N TYR A 510 -16.28 12.69 -11.13
CA TYR A 510 -16.29 12.71 -12.60
C TYR A 510 -16.15 11.29 -13.17
N HIS A 511 -15.21 10.49 -12.67
CA HIS A 511 -15.06 9.11 -13.13
C HIS A 511 -16.32 8.30 -12.93
N ASN A 512 -16.91 8.33 -11.74
CA ASN A 512 -18.13 7.58 -11.43
C ASN A 512 -19.31 8.04 -12.28
N ARG A 513 -19.44 9.35 -12.56
CA ARG A 513 -20.47 9.87 -13.44
C ARG A 513 -20.28 9.38 -14.87
N ALA A 514 -19.05 9.34 -15.34
CA ALA A 514 -18.72 8.79 -16.64
C ALA A 514 -19.10 7.30 -16.74
N VAL A 515 -18.81 6.51 -15.71
CA VAL A 515 -19.23 5.09 -15.64
C VAL A 515 -20.75 4.94 -15.73
N ILE A 516 -21.50 5.80 -15.04
CA ILE A 516 -22.97 5.78 -15.13
C ILE A 516 -23.45 6.14 -16.55
N HIS A 517 -22.91 7.19 -17.16
CA HIS A 517 -23.23 7.57 -18.55
C HIS A 517 -22.91 6.44 -19.54
N GLU A 518 -21.80 5.76 -19.35
CA GLU A 518 -21.44 4.61 -20.18
C GLU A 518 -22.46 3.47 -20.03
N ARG A 519 -22.86 3.13 -18.80
CA ARG A 519 -23.88 2.09 -18.54
C ARG A 519 -25.26 2.46 -19.09
N GLN A 520 -25.56 3.76 -19.23
CA GLN A 520 -26.78 4.27 -19.88
C GLN A 520 -26.66 4.35 -21.41
N GLY A 521 -25.54 3.92 -22.01
CA GLY A 521 -25.32 3.98 -23.46
C GLY A 521 -25.09 5.41 -23.99
N GLN A 522 -24.53 6.30 -23.18
CA GLN A 522 -24.22 7.68 -23.47
C GLN A 522 -22.70 7.91 -23.57
N PRO A 523 -22.01 7.31 -24.57
CA PRO A 523 -20.55 7.30 -24.63
C PRO A 523 -19.94 8.72 -24.74
N ASP A 524 -20.63 9.64 -25.40
CA ASP A 524 -20.13 11.02 -25.55
C ASP A 524 -20.06 11.76 -24.20
N LEU A 525 -21.02 11.54 -23.32
CA LEU A 525 -21.03 12.09 -21.97
C LEU A 525 -19.97 11.39 -21.10
N ALA A 526 -19.84 10.07 -21.24
CA ALA A 526 -18.82 9.32 -20.53
C ALA A 526 -17.40 9.78 -20.90
N ILE A 527 -17.09 9.91 -22.19
CA ILE A 527 -15.82 10.46 -22.69
C ILE A 527 -15.59 11.86 -22.13
N ALA A 528 -16.65 12.66 -22.06
CA ALA A 528 -16.63 14.01 -21.50
C ALA A 528 -16.15 14.04 -20.05
N ASP A 529 -16.69 13.20 -19.23
CA ASP A 529 -16.38 13.17 -17.81
C ASP A 529 -15.05 12.46 -17.52
N TYR A 530 -14.72 11.35 -18.22
CA TYR A 530 -13.38 10.74 -18.12
C TYR A 530 -12.27 11.72 -18.51
N SER A 531 -12.47 12.49 -19.58
CA SER A 531 -11.51 13.50 -20.00
C SER A 531 -11.40 14.64 -18.97
N THR A 532 -12.50 14.96 -18.28
CA THR A 532 -12.50 15.97 -17.21
C THR A 532 -11.76 15.43 -15.97
N ALA A 533 -11.99 14.18 -15.57
CA ALA A 533 -11.23 13.54 -14.52
C ALA A 533 -9.72 13.56 -14.82
N LEU A 534 -9.33 13.21 -16.05
CA LEU A 534 -7.93 13.24 -16.48
C LEU A 534 -7.35 14.63 -16.69
N ARG A 535 -8.16 15.66 -16.81
CA ARG A 535 -7.71 17.05 -16.79
C ARG A 535 -7.26 17.45 -15.40
N TYR A 536 -7.95 16.99 -14.36
CA TYR A 536 -7.61 17.27 -12.97
C TYR A 536 -6.57 16.30 -12.40
N ALA A 537 -6.58 15.05 -12.84
CA ALA A 537 -5.60 14.02 -12.48
C ALA A 537 -5.20 13.20 -13.73
N PRO A 538 -4.19 13.63 -14.50
CA PRO A 538 -3.77 12.96 -15.74
C PRO A 538 -3.28 11.54 -15.56
N ASP A 539 -2.83 11.19 -14.37
CA ASP A 539 -2.37 9.88 -13.95
C ASP A 539 -3.49 8.96 -13.39
N TYR A 540 -4.74 9.44 -13.35
CA TYR A 540 -5.87 8.64 -12.84
C TYR A 540 -6.19 7.48 -13.78
N GLU A 541 -5.55 6.34 -13.50
CA GLU A 541 -5.58 5.15 -14.38
C GLU A 541 -6.98 4.65 -14.70
N PRO A 542 -7.97 4.61 -13.77
CA PRO A 542 -9.31 4.13 -14.12
C PRO A 542 -9.96 4.90 -15.27
N SER A 543 -9.87 6.24 -15.25
CA SER A 543 -10.41 7.08 -16.35
C SER A 543 -9.60 6.92 -17.63
N ARG A 544 -8.28 6.79 -17.53
CA ARG A 544 -7.40 6.60 -18.69
C ARG A 544 -7.69 5.28 -19.40
N ALA A 545 -7.81 4.19 -18.65
CA ALA A 545 -8.15 2.87 -19.19
C ALA A 545 -9.55 2.85 -19.82
N ALA A 546 -10.53 3.52 -19.20
CA ALA A 546 -11.88 3.62 -19.73
C ALA A 546 -11.92 4.44 -21.03
N LEU A 547 -11.24 5.57 -21.08
CA LEU A 547 -11.14 6.42 -22.27
C LEU A 547 -10.46 5.69 -23.42
N LEU A 548 -9.34 4.97 -23.13
CA LEU A 548 -8.65 4.13 -24.10
C LEU A 548 -9.59 3.07 -24.71
N ARG A 549 -10.36 2.39 -23.87
CA ARG A 549 -11.32 1.37 -24.32
C ARG A 549 -12.41 1.96 -25.21
N LEU A 550 -12.92 3.15 -24.89
CA LEU A 550 -13.98 3.81 -25.64
C LEU A 550 -13.50 4.44 -26.95
N THR A 551 -12.30 4.98 -26.99
CA THR A 551 -11.78 5.72 -28.14
C THR A 551 -10.82 4.92 -29.01
N GLY A 552 -10.36 3.76 -28.56
CA GLY A 552 -9.40 2.90 -29.29
C GLY A 552 -7.98 3.44 -29.38
N SER A 553 -7.68 4.54 -28.66
CA SER A 553 -6.35 5.19 -28.67
C SER A 553 -5.59 4.87 -27.38
N ALA A 554 -4.52 4.12 -27.52
CA ALA A 554 -3.58 3.87 -26.43
C ALA A 554 -2.58 5.03 -26.37
N SER A 555 -2.84 6.00 -25.51
CA SER A 555 -1.77 6.93 -25.12
C SER A 555 -0.82 6.17 -24.18
N ALA A 556 0.34 5.80 -24.69
CA ALA A 556 1.38 5.12 -23.93
C ALA A 556 2.21 6.12 -23.12
N ASN A 557 1.58 6.87 -22.22
CA ASN A 557 2.25 7.91 -21.42
C ASN A 557 2.96 7.34 -20.17
N ALA A 558 3.29 6.04 -20.13
CA ALA A 558 4.19 5.53 -19.11
C ALA A 558 5.61 6.03 -19.40
N PRO A 559 6.31 6.62 -18.40
CA PRO A 559 7.68 7.09 -18.60
C PRO A 559 8.56 5.94 -19.06
N GLN A 560 9.28 6.14 -20.19
CA GLN A 560 10.12 5.12 -20.81
C GLN A 560 11.60 5.26 -20.41
N GLY A 561 11.97 6.33 -19.70
CA GLY A 561 13.34 6.59 -19.31
C GLY A 561 13.47 7.42 -18.04
N GLN A 562 14.67 7.50 -17.50
CA GLN A 562 15.00 8.23 -16.28
C GLN A 562 14.55 9.71 -16.33
N ALA A 563 14.79 10.39 -17.45
CA ALA A 563 14.41 11.77 -17.62
C ALA A 563 12.89 11.97 -17.59
N GLU A 564 12.13 11.07 -18.21
CA GLU A 564 10.66 11.14 -18.23
C GLU A 564 10.06 10.82 -16.86
N GLN A 565 10.66 9.89 -16.10
CA GLN A 565 10.26 9.58 -14.72
C GLN A 565 10.40 10.81 -13.82
N GLN A 566 11.55 11.48 -13.89
CA GLN A 566 11.81 12.69 -13.13
C GLN A 566 10.90 13.86 -13.56
N ALA A 567 10.68 14.01 -14.85
CA ALA A 567 9.79 15.04 -15.39
C ALA A 567 8.32 14.78 -15.00
N GLY A 568 7.88 13.52 -15.03
CA GLY A 568 6.54 13.12 -14.63
C GLY A 568 6.25 13.43 -13.16
N PHE A 569 7.20 13.13 -12.27
CA PHE A 569 7.10 13.48 -10.86
C PHE A 569 6.99 15.01 -10.63
N LEU A 570 7.82 15.82 -11.31
CA LEU A 570 7.74 17.27 -11.19
C LEU A 570 6.43 17.82 -11.75
N ALA A 571 5.91 17.25 -12.84
CA ALA A 571 4.64 17.65 -13.44
C ALA A 571 3.44 17.33 -12.53
N GLU A 572 3.46 16.19 -11.84
CA GLU A 572 2.47 15.88 -10.83
C GLU A 572 2.49 16.87 -9.67
N LYS A 573 3.67 17.17 -9.12
CA LYS A 573 3.81 18.22 -8.08
C LYS A 573 3.29 19.57 -8.55
N ALA A 574 3.51 19.92 -9.80
CA ALA A 574 2.98 21.14 -10.38
C ALA A 574 1.44 21.15 -10.40
N SER A 575 0.82 20.01 -10.72
CA SER A 575 -0.65 19.87 -10.67
C SER A 575 -1.18 20.07 -9.24
N LEU A 576 -0.51 19.49 -8.25
CA LEU A 576 -0.87 19.65 -6.84
C LEU A 576 -0.74 21.11 -6.38
N ALA A 577 0.32 21.81 -6.76
CA ALA A 577 0.50 23.23 -6.46
C ALA A 577 -0.61 24.09 -7.09
N ALA A 578 -0.96 23.82 -8.36
CA ALA A 578 -2.00 24.57 -9.07
C ALA A 578 -3.39 24.39 -8.47
N ARG A 579 -3.74 23.19 -7.98
CA ARG A 579 -5.02 22.94 -7.29
C ARG A 579 -5.17 23.76 -6.01
N ARG A 580 -4.08 24.16 -5.38
CA ARG A 580 -4.03 25.03 -4.21
C ARG A 580 -3.99 26.52 -4.56
N GLY A 581 -3.97 26.85 -5.84
CA GLY A 581 -3.84 28.23 -6.33
C GLY A 581 -2.41 28.77 -6.37
N ASP A 582 -1.41 27.93 -6.03
CA ASP A 582 0.01 28.29 -6.11
C ASP A 582 0.53 28.06 -7.54
N TYR A 583 0.12 28.97 -8.41
CA TYR A 583 0.44 28.89 -9.83
C TYR A 583 1.91 29.19 -10.15
N ASP A 584 2.57 30.02 -9.36
CA ASP A 584 3.99 30.36 -9.57
C ASP A 584 4.87 29.14 -9.34
N THR A 585 4.65 28.41 -8.25
CA THR A 585 5.33 27.14 -7.98
C THR A 585 5.00 26.10 -9.05
N ALA A 586 3.73 25.99 -9.46
CA ALA A 586 3.31 25.05 -10.49
C ALA A 586 4.03 25.29 -11.82
N LEU A 587 4.10 26.54 -12.27
CA LEU A 587 4.79 26.90 -13.52
C LEU A 587 6.30 26.63 -13.44
N THR A 588 6.93 26.97 -12.31
CA THR A 588 8.35 26.69 -12.07
C THR A 588 8.68 25.21 -12.15
N LEU A 589 7.85 24.37 -11.53
CA LEU A 589 8.02 22.91 -11.58
C LEU A 589 7.84 22.35 -13.00
N LEU A 590 6.87 22.87 -13.76
CA LEU A 590 6.66 22.48 -15.15
C LEU A 590 7.81 22.92 -16.08
N GLU A 591 8.39 24.09 -15.86
CA GLU A 591 9.59 24.52 -16.59
C GLU A 591 10.78 23.60 -16.33
N ARG A 592 10.97 23.19 -15.08
CA ARG A 592 12.00 22.20 -14.72
C ARG A 592 11.72 20.84 -15.37
N ALA A 593 10.47 20.38 -15.33
CA ALA A 593 10.07 19.12 -15.96
C ALA A 593 10.32 19.12 -17.47
N GLU A 594 9.94 20.20 -18.15
CA GLU A 594 10.17 20.39 -19.59
C GLU A 594 11.67 20.47 -19.92
N GLY A 595 12.47 21.13 -19.07
CA GLY A 595 13.93 21.17 -19.21
C GLY A 595 14.60 19.80 -19.13
N ILE A 596 14.02 18.86 -18.32
CA ILE A 596 14.53 17.49 -18.15
C ILE A 596 14.08 16.59 -19.30
N ALA A 597 12.81 16.66 -19.70
CA ALA A 597 12.23 15.82 -20.74
C ALA A 597 11.33 16.65 -21.70
N PRO A 598 11.91 17.42 -22.61
CA PRO A 598 11.16 18.36 -23.47
C PRO A 598 10.24 17.65 -24.49
N LEU A 599 10.45 16.39 -24.75
CA LEU A 599 9.62 15.55 -25.63
C LEU A 599 8.68 14.60 -24.87
N TYR A 600 8.51 14.79 -23.58
CA TYR A 600 7.55 14.02 -22.80
C TYR A 600 6.20 14.74 -22.80
N SER A 601 5.29 14.28 -23.65
CA SER A 601 3.99 14.90 -23.94
C SER A 601 3.13 15.17 -22.68
N LEU A 602 3.26 14.30 -21.66
CA LEU A 602 2.55 14.43 -20.39
C LEU A 602 2.86 15.73 -19.65
N VAL A 603 4.09 16.24 -19.72
CA VAL A 603 4.47 17.54 -19.12
C VAL A 603 3.63 18.67 -19.72
N HIS A 604 3.43 18.65 -21.04
CA HIS A 604 2.62 19.66 -21.74
C HIS A 604 1.12 19.51 -21.44
N GLN A 605 0.63 18.27 -21.20
CA GLN A 605 -0.72 18.04 -20.70
C GLN A 605 -0.91 18.67 -19.30
N TYR A 606 0.02 18.47 -18.38
CA TYR A 606 -0.02 19.12 -17.06
C TYR A 606 0.06 20.65 -17.18
N ARG A 607 0.89 21.18 -18.08
CA ARG A 607 0.97 22.62 -18.34
C ARG A 607 -0.38 23.17 -18.83
N SER A 608 -1.08 22.45 -19.70
CA SER A 608 -2.42 22.82 -20.15
C SER A 608 -3.42 22.86 -18.97
N ASN A 609 -3.35 21.88 -18.08
CA ASN A 609 -4.23 21.84 -16.90
C ASN A 609 -3.99 23.03 -15.96
N VAL A 610 -2.74 23.35 -15.68
CA VAL A 610 -2.36 24.50 -14.86
C VAL A 610 -2.86 25.81 -15.50
N ALA A 611 -2.62 26.01 -16.79
CA ALA A 611 -3.10 27.19 -17.51
C ALA A 611 -4.64 27.29 -17.49
N TYR A 612 -5.34 26.18 -17.59
CA TYR A 612 -6.80 26.14 -17.48
C TYR A 612 -7.28 26.57 -16.09
N LEU A 613 -6.66 26.07 -15.02
CA LEU A 613 -6.97 26.48 -13.64
C LEU A 613 -6.68 27.97 -13.38
N MET A 614 -5.69 28.53 -14.05
CA MET A 614 -5.40 29.99 -14.04
C MET A 614 -6.42 30.81 -14.82
N GLY A 615 -7.33 30.20 -15.58
CA GLY A 615 -8.23 30.87 -16.50
C GLY A 615 -7.59 31.30 -17.83
N ASP A 616 -6.33 30.93 -18.08
CA ASP A 616 -5.62 31.22 -19.33
C ASP A 616 -5.88 30.14 -20.38
N ARG A 617 -7.05 30.25 -21.00
CA ARG A 617 -7.47 29.35 -22.07
C ARG A 617 -6.51 29.30 -23.26
N ALA A 618 -5.90 30.46 -23.60
CA ALA A 618 -5.00 30.53 -24.74
C ALA A 618 -3.71 29.73 -24.46
N ALA A 619 -3.13 29.89 -23.28
CA ALA A 619 -1.97 29.10 -22.85
C ALA A 619 -2.32 27.59 -22.72
N ALA A 620 -3.52 27.24 -22.22
CA ALA A 620 -3.98 25.86 -22.13
C ALA A 620 -4.08 25.20 -23.53
N ILE A 621 -4.63 25.89 -24.52
CA ILE A 621 -4.70 25.41 -25.90
C ILE A 621 -3.29 25.23 -26.48
N ALA A 622 -2.40 26.22 -26.34
CA ALA A 622 -1.04 26.15 -26.86
C ALA A 622 -0.25 24.96 -26.27
N ALA A 623 -0.42 24.69 -24.98
CA ALA A 623 0.22 23.57 -24.34
C ALA A 623 -0.29 22.21 -24.87
N LEU A 624 -1.59 22.04 -25.12
CA LEU A 624 -2.13 20.82 -25.75
C LEU A 624 -1.73 20.68 -27.22
N GLU A 625 -1.65 21.76 -27.95
CA GLU A 625 -1.11 21.74 -29.32
C GLU A 625 0.33 21.26 -29.33
N ARG A 626 1.13 21.71 -28.36
CA ARG A 626 2.50 21.18 -28.17
C ARG A 626 2.53 19.71 -27.79
N ALA A 627 1.64 19.25 -26.93
CA ALA A 627 1.51 17.81 -26.61
C ALA A 627 1.18 16.98 -27.86
N LEU A 628 0.30 17.49 -28.75
CA LEU A 628 -0.09 16.84 -29.99
C LEU A 628 0.99 16.91 -31.08
N GLU A 629 1.90 17.87 -31.07
CA GLU A 629 3.09 17.84 -31.93
C GLU A 629 4.01 16.65 -31.59
N ILE A 630 4.04 16.23 -30.30
CA ILE A 630 4.83 15.11 -29.82
C ILE A 630 4.08 13.78 -30.06
N GLU A 631 2.78 13.76 -29.75
CA GLU A 631 1.90 12.60 -29.91
C GLU A 631 0.65 12.94 -30.73
N PRO A 632 0.72 13.01 -32.05
CA PRO A 632 -0.38 13.45 -32.91
C PRO A 632 -1.66 12.61 -32.80
N ASP A 633 -1.50 11.32 -32.53
CA ASP A 633 -2.61 10.35 -32.48
C ASP A 633 -3.19 10.16 -31.07
N ASN A 634 -2.78 11.00 -30.09
CA ASN A 634 -3.26 10.91 -28.73
C ASN A 634 -4.70 11.43 -28.62
N ALA A 635 -5.67 10.51 -28.54
CA ALA A 635 -7.10 10.84 -28.51
C ALA A 635 -7.50 11.71 -27.31
N LEU A 636 -6.85 11.51 -26.14
CA LEU A 636 -7.09 12.34 -24.95
C LEU A 636 -6.72 13.81 -25.22
N PHE A 637 -5.55 14.05 -25.80
CA PHE A 637 -5.10 15.40 -26.11
C PHE A 637 -5.97 16.05 -27.18
N GLN A 638 -6.37 15.29 -28.21
CA GLN A 638 -7.29 15.76 -29.24
C GLN A 638 -8.65 16.17 -28.66
N GLU A 639 -9.23 15.35 -27.82
CA GLU A 639 -10.54 15.62 -27.19
C GLU A 639 -10.46 16.81 -26.22
N ASN A 640 -9.40 16.87 -25.37
CA ASN A 640 -9.19 18.02 -24.49
C ASN A 640 -9.00 19.31 -25.26
N LEU A 641 -8.25 19.30 -26.36
CA LEU A 641 -8.07 20.47 -27.23
C LEU A 641 -9.37 20.92 -27.88
N LYS A 642 -10.17 19.97 -28.40
CA LYS A 642 -11.48 20.23 -28.97
C LYS A 642 -12.38 20.94 -27.95
N ARG A 643 -12.46 20.42 -26.74
CA ARG A 643 -13.29 21.00 -25.66
C ARG A 643 -12.83 22.40 -25.26
N LEU A 644 -11.52 22.60 -25.12
CA LEU A 644 -10.99 23.91 -24.83
C LEU A 644 -11.33 24.93 -25.95
N LYS A 645 -11.41 24.48 -27.21
CA LYS A 645 -11.78 25.34 -28.35
C LYS A 645 -13.29 25.60 -28.44
N GLU A 646 -14.13 24.66 -28.01
CA GLU A 646 -15.59 24.75 -28.11
C GLU A 646 -16.27 25.32 -26.84
N ALA A 647 -15.61 25.36 -25.69
CA ALA A 647 -16.18 25.88 -24.46
C ALA A 647 -16.63 27.33 -24.61
N PRO A 648 -17.81 27.74 -24.08
CA PRO A 648 -18.25 29.13 -24.09
C PRO A 648 -17.18 30.01 -23.42
N ILE A 649 -17.00 31.23 -23.96
CA ILE A 649 -16.16 32.24 -23.31
C ILE A 649 -17.01 32.83 -22.19
N ASP A 650 -16.84 32.32 -20.96
CA ASP A 650 -17.41 32.97 -19.79
C ASP A 650 -16.75 34.35 -19.66
N ARG A 651 -17.63 35.38 -19.69
CA ARG A 651 -17.26 36.79 -19.60
C ARG A 651 -17.07 37.18 -18.14
#